data_b8cb0e8c6581bc287abcf338c8a95571
#
_entry.id   b8cb0e8c6581bc287abcf338c8a95571
#
_cell.length_a   1.000
_cell.length_b   1.000
_cell.length_c   1.000
_cell.angle_alpha   90.00
_cell.angle_beta   90.00
_cell.angle_gamma   90.00
#
_symmetry.space_group_name_H-M   'P 1'
#
loop_
_entity.id
_entity.type
_entity.pdbx_description
1 polymer ?
#
loop_
_entity_poly.entity_id
_entity_poly.type
_entity_poly.pdbx_seq_one_letter_code
_entity_poly.pdbx_strand_id
1 'polypeptide(L)'
;MFSWGEDWQQGFRLKRPSNISTADGVRCLNLSFQVTDLSAGHRLLAFIKRNGDAYIIHTVESQDEGRVRGKQKIVKCEEKIEAVSCGEDVVRILSESGIVFCVDQARPPFSPSTPEALGSKQVSQVTCGSQHTVVLTKDGQLYTWGQDSRGQLGLGTNKQYVNSPQHVRSLSAIPVVQVAAGGEQSFALSVSGGVFSWGRNDCGQLGLGDTQDRHTPTLVHYLNMKKTVSISCGKDHTAALTKDGAVFTFGSGQYGQLGHNSLQNEQRPRLVAELWGAKVTKVACGSYHTLVLTESKKVYSFGCNEQGQLGRGEETRASVPLPVQLPHDISNIYAGGNTSFATCTPNEGADNESGSGTKNNVTEHSIDNMIDKWISAYNPKLWKNLKEEIHRMLTSPSCVNQSFLDRSKDKHFQTSPTYSGLDLSLARRSFEKLVMRDVVFAEQAETAVLQLLPSVDMNPVGVEELRIFMLLNELLHACIQKCRWQQSKKLADAVAATMQRLPDASVQILGEWWSSLSPSDMIRYVQVWKRALSWIKIFKSASCNSQARNILLILQHMYHTNEINMKIPETTFCLEFTPMFLMEDLKHWRTKSKLKNADDLPVILCKYPFLMDLKSKKMVFDMNSAITQAPPQMAFVVPYGWIPQPNQKKFKLRVQRASLLESTFRELAAAPHSDFKKQLVVFFDGNYAVDDVNKKDFFYEVFHELMSVESGMFVFNDSKTLAWFSSEVTQDDQHFFLFGVLCGLALYNNCIIHLPFPLVLFKKLLDVRPSMEDLKEFSQVGEKEFVDAYVNHAFNTSVENVFQEFKRGFFLVCERDLVKLFRPKELQEVMVGKDFSDWEKLKQNTHYEGEYSADHPTIQMFWEVFDELTENQKKVFLWFVTGFDRVPILDMDKIKMQVKVKEVEDLSYDLYYPETHTCYTILELPLYSAKEIMQTKLTEALSNNKWIHK
;
A
#
# COMPACT_ATOMS: atom_id res chain seq x y z
N MET A 1 -4.65 -53.90 1.42
CA MET A 1 -3.51 -52.98 1.29
C MET A 1 -2.48 -53.65 0.37
N PHE A 2 -1.86 -52.89 -0.52
CA PHE A 2 -0.80 -53.43 -1.39
C PHE A 2 0.56 -52.86 -0.96
N SER A 3 1.64 -53.62 -1.15
CA SER A 3 3.01 -53.14 -0.96
C SER A 3 3.93 -53.70 -2.05
N TRP A 4 4.96 -52.95 -2.39
CA TRP A 4 6.02 -53.34 -3.30
C TRP A 4 7.33 -52.62 -2.94
N GLY A 5 8.44 -53.11 -3.48
CA GLY A 5 9.77 -52.73 -3.02
C GLY A 5 10.25 -53.69 -1.93
N GLU A 6 10.99 -53.13 -0.98
CA GLU A 6 11.46 -53.90 0.17
C GLU A 6 10.33 -54.65 0.92
N ASP A 7 10.56 -55.88 1.32
CA ASP A 7 9.54 -56.76 1.90
C ASP A 7 9.28 -56.50 3.40
N TRP A 8 8.04 -56.11 3.77
CA TRP A 8 7.60 -55.89 5.13
C TRP A 8 6.61 -56.95 5.66
N GLN A 9 6.33 -58.05 4.89
CA GLN A 9 5.30 -59.06 5.24
C GLN A 9 5.53 -59.71 6.60
N GLN A 10 6.78 -60.10 6.92
CA GLN A 10 7.12 -60.71 8.22
C GLN A 10 6.80 -59.77 9.40
N GLY A 11 6.99 -58.47 9.21
CA GLY A 11 6.69 -57.50 10.25
C GLY A 11 5.22 -57.39 10.61
N PHE A 12 4.31 -57.58 9.66
CA PHE A 12 2.86 -57.52 9.87
C PHE A 12 2.25 -58.76 10.50
N ARG A 13 3.01 -59.84 10.77
CA ARG A 13 2.56 -61.15 11.32
C ARG A 13 1.40 -61.81 10.52
N LEU A 14 1.50 -61.80 9.21
CA LEU A 14 0.51 -62.42 8.34
C LEU A 14 0.36 -63.94 8.67
N LYS A 15 -0.88 -64.43 8.86
CA LYS A 15 -1.17 -65.88 9.18
C LYS A 15 -0.86 -66.81 8.01
N ARG A 16 -0.81 -66.34 6.79
CA ARG A 16 -0.40 -67.03 5.56
C ARG A 16 0.44 -66.10 4.70
N PRO A 17 1.56 -66.55 4.11
CA PRO A 17 2.24 -65.79 3.09
C PRO A 17 1.21 -65.43 1.98
N SER A 18 1.17 -64.25 1.53
CA SER A 18 0.29 -63.84 0.43
C SER A 18 0.83 -64.48 -0.87
N ASN A 19 0.16 -65.53 -1.32
CA ASN A 19 0.52 -66.22 -2.58
C ASN A 19 0.11 -65.48 -3.85
N ILE A 20 -0.28 -64.26 -3.74
CA ILE A 20 -0.62 -63.42 -4.91
C ILE A 20 0.52 -62.41 -5.05
N SER A 21 1.66 -62.89 -5.56
CA SER A 21 2.60 -62.04 -6.27
C SER A 21 2.01 -61.87 -7.69
N THR A 22 1.65 -60.63 -8.06
CA THR A 22 1.50 -60.32 -9.49
C THR A 22 2.88 -60.50 -10.14
N ALA A 23 2.94 -60.81 -11.44
CA ALA A 23 4.20 -60.93 -12.19
C ALA A 23 5.12 -59.70 -11.99
N ASP A 24 4.59 -58.58 -11.54
CA ASP A 24 5.22 -57.28 -11.38
C ASP A 24 5.77 -57.00 -9.98
N GLY A 25 5.84 -57.97 -9.06
CA GLY A 25 6.40 -57.80 -7.71
C GLY A 25 5.50 -57.05 -6.70
N VAL A 26 4.25 -56.79 -7.04
CA VAL A 26 3.25 -56.19 -6.13
C VAL A 26 2.64 -57.27 -5.25
N ARG A 27 2.63 -57.05 -3.92
CA ARG A 27 2.14 -57.99 -2.92
C ARG A 27 0.85 -57.49 -2.29
N CYS A 28 -0.18 -58.31 -2.21
CA CYS A 28 -1.40 -58.02 -1.47
C CYS A 28 -1.21 -58.41 0.01
N LEU A 29 -1.23 -57.43 0.91
CA LEU A 29 -1.17 -57.64 2.34
C LEU A 29 -2.60 -57.84 2.89
N ASN A 30 -3.02 -59.09 3.11
CA ASN A 30 -4.32 -59.44 3.70
C ASN A 30 -4.29 -59.21 5.23
N LEU A 31 -4.39 -57.92 5.62
CA LEU A 31 -4.39 -57.53 7.03
C LEU A 31 -5.76 -57.81 7.65
N SER A 32 -5.76 -58.32 8.90
CA SER A 32 -6.99 -58.50 9.71
C SER A 32 -7.49 -57.21 10.33
N PHE A 33 -6.89 -56.05 10.02
CA PHE A 33 -7.18 -54.73 10.53
C PHE A 33 -7.04 -53.68 9.45
N GLN A 34 -7.67 -52.56 9.60
CA GLN A 34 -7.56 -51.38 8.71
C GLN A 34 -6.44 -50.47 9.21
N VAL A 35 -5.59 -50.04 8.32
CA VAL A 35 -4.56 -49.00 8.53
C VAL A 35 -5.14 -47.66 8.17
N THR A 36 -5.08 -46.70 9.09
CA THR A 36 -5.56 -45.34 8.89
C THR A 36 -4.47 -44.37 8.44
N ASP A 37 -3.23 -44.55 8.96
CA ASP A 37 -2.06 -43.80 8.52
C ASP A 37 -0.81 -44.67 8.57
N LEU A 38 0.19 -44.36 7.73
CA LEU A 38 1.42 -45.11 7.58
C LEU A 38 2.56 -44.20 7.16
N SER A 39 3.73 -44.38 7.78
CA SER A 39 4.98 -43.75 7.40
C SER A 39 6.12 -44.76 7.41
N ALA A 40 6.92 -44.75 6.34
CA ALA A 40 8.08 -45.64 6.17
C ALA A 40 9.36 -44.80 6.13
N GLY A 41 10.32 -45.12 6.98
CA GLY A 41 11.71 -44.71 6.90
C GLY A 41 12.59 -45.76 6.23
N HIS A 42 13.89 -45.62 6.34
CA HIS A 42 14.84 -46.61 5.76
C HIS A 42 14.92 -47.88 6.59
N ARG A 43 14.79 -47.79 7.92
CA ARG A 43 14.89 -48.92 8.86
C ARG A 43 13.62 -49.16 9.68
N LEU A 44 12.63 -48.30 9.52
CA LEU A 44 11.44 -48.21 10.34
C LEU A 44 10.19 -48.15 9.49
N LEU A 45 9.13 -48.80 9.94
CA LEU A 45 7.77 -48.61 9.45
C LEU A 45 6.85 -48.39 10.65
N ALA A 46 6.20 -47.23 10.69
CA ALA A 46 5.17 -46.96 11.67
C ALA A 46 3.79 -46.87 10.99
N PHE A 47 2.76 -47.38 11.66
CA PHE A 47 1.39 -47.32 11.16
C PHE A 47 0.37 -47.27 12.30
N ILE A 48 -0.81 -46.75 11.99
CA ILE A 48 -1.91 -46.62 12.91
C ILE A 48 -3.04 -47.55 12.48
N LYS A 49 -3.63 -48.26 13.44
CA LYS A 49 -4.84 -49.04 13.22
C LYS A 49 -6.09 -48.17 13.45
N ARG A 50 -7.25 -48.61 12.89
CA ARG A 50 -8.53 -47.89 13.02
C ARG A 50 -8.95 -47.56 14.47
N ASN A 51 -8.46 -48.34 15.45
CA ASN A 51 -8.71 -48.12 16.87
C ASN A 51 -7.87 -46.98 17.47
N GLY A 52 -6.99 -46.36 16.71
CA GLY A 52 -6.10 -45.26 17.16
C GLY A 52 -4.78 -45.74 17.80
N ASP A 53 -4.46 -47.04 17.78
CA ASP A 53 -3.19 -47.54 18.29
C ASP A 53 -2.08 -47.45 17.26
N ALA A 54 -0.91 -46.94 17.67
CA ALA A 54 0.28 -46.89 16.85
C ALA A 54 1.19 -48.11 17.02
N TYR A 55 1.74 -48.62 15.92
CA TYR A 55 2.64 -49.76 15.86
C TYR A 55 3.91 -49.37 15.10
N ILE A 56 5.06 -49.93 15.52
CA ILE A 56 6.34 -49.82 14.85
C ILE A 56 6.86 -51.21 14.48
N ILE A 57 7.38 -51.36 13.25
CA ILE A 57 8.20 -52.47 12.78
C ILE A 57 9.63 -51.92 12.57
N HIS A 58 10.57 -52.54 13.23
CA HIS A 58 11.99 -52.19 13.18
C HIS A 58 12.81 -53.24 12.44
N THR A 59 13.78 -52.79 11.61
CA THR A 59 14.75 -53.69 10.95
C THR A 59 16.02 -53.80 11.79
N VAL A 60 16.48 -55.05 12.01
CA VAL A 60 17.72 -55.35 12.73
C VAL A 60 18.73 -55.91 11.75
N GLU A 61 19.97 -55.46 11.81
CA GLU A 61 21.08 -56.06 11.04
C GLU A 61 21.52 -57.35 11.77
N SER A 62 21.45 -58.51 11.07
CA SER A 62 21.93 -59.80 11.53
C SER A 62 23.28 -60.07 10.88
N GLN A 63 24.20 -60.67 11.63
CA GLN A 63 25.54 -61.01 11.11
C GLN A 63 25.52 -62.13 10.02
N ASP A 64 24.48 -62.99 10.04
CA ASP A 64 24.41 -64.16 9.17
C ASP A 64 23.38 -64.00 8.02
N GLU A 65 22.35 -63.16 8.13
CA GLU A 65 21.23 -63.09 7.17
C GLU A 65 21.01 -61.72 6.55
N GLY A 66 21.91 -60.80 6.79
CA GLY A 66 21.68 -59.44 6.37
C GLY A 66 20.58 -58.72 7.18
N ARG A 67 19.77 -57.88 6.54
CA ARG A 67 18.72 -57.10 7.22
C ARG A 67 17.50 -57.95 7.54
N VAL A 68 17.23 -58.24 8.83
CA VAL A 68 16.04 -58.98 9.31
C VAL A 68 15.01 -58.00 9.92
N ARG A 69 13.77 -58.16 9.55
CA ARG A 69 12.66 -57.33 10.07
C ARG A 69 12.01 -57.94 11.28
N GLY A 70 11.95 -57.12 12.33
CA GLY A 70 11.25 -57.48 13.56
C GLY A 70 9.73 -57.50 13.37
N LYS A 71 9.03 -58.10 14.34
CA LYS A 71 7.55 -58.10 14.37
C LYS A 71 7.00 -56.75 14.81
N GLN A 72 5.81 -56.38 14.32
CA GLN A 72 5.08 -55.19 14.76
C GLN A 72 4.94 -55.17 16.29
N LYS A 73 5.25 -54.07 16.93
CA LYS A 73 5.09 -53.78 18.35
C LYS A 73 4.30 -52.52 18.57
N ILE A 74 3.41 -52.58 19.53
CA ILE A 74 2.60 -51.40 19.91
C ILE A 74 3.47 -50.39 20.63
N VAL A 75 3.21 -49.12 20.37
CA VAL A 75 3.71 -47.99 21.19
C VAL A 75 2.61 -47.68 22.17
N LYS A 76 2.90 -47.80 23.46
CA LYS A 76 1.92 -47.49 24.48
C LYS A 76 1.82 -45.97 24.64
N CYS A 77 0.74 -45.39 24.10
CA CYS A 77 0.36 -44.01 24.30
C CYS A 77 -0.97 -43.96 25.09
N GLU A 78 -1.16 -42.98 25.92
CA GLU A 78 -2.35 -42.77 26.74
C GLU A 78 -3.55 -42.28 25.95
N GLU A 79 -3.32 -41.81 24.71
CA GLU A 79 -4.31 -41.21 23.82
C GLU A 79 -4.39 -41.92 22.48
N LYS A 80 -5.50 -41.69 21.76
CA LYS A 80 -5.65 -42.14 20.36
C LYS A 80 -4.74 -41.32 19.45
N ILE A 81 -4.16 -42.00 18.49
CA ILE A 81 -3.19 -41.48 17.57
C ILE A 81 -3.85 -41.16 16.24
N GLU A 82 -3.54 -39.96 15.70
CA GLU A 82 -4.06 -39.42 14.44
C GLU A 82 -3.02 -39.55 13.30
N ALA A 83 -1.73 -39.31 13.57
CA ALA A 83 -0.69 -39.30 12.53
C ALA A 83 0.65 -39.87 13.04
N VAL A 84 1.43 -40.44 12.12
CA VAL A 84 2.80 -40.95 12.36
C VAL A 84 3.76 -40.43 11.31
N SER A 85 5.03 -40.16 11.69
CA SER A 85 6.09 -39.81 10.78
C SER A 85 7.40 -40.44 11.19
N CYS A 86 8.08 -41.08 10.21
CA CYS A 86 9.35 -41.79 10.40
C CYS A 86 10.51 -40.98 9.79
N GLY A 87 11.57 -40.78 10.56
CA GLY A 87 12.89 -40.43 10.06
C GLY A 87 13.76 -41.67 9.82
N GLU A 88 15.08 -41.57 9.95
CA GLU A 88 16.01 -42.68 9.77
C GLU A 88 15.97 -43.65 10.94
N ASP A 89 16.10 -43.14 12.16
CA ASP A 89 16.04 -43.93 13.42
C ASP A 89 15.06 -43.33 14.45
N VAL A 90 14.22 -42.39 14.06
CA VAL A 90 13.28 -41.67 14.91
C VAL A 90 11.84 -41.80 14.41
N VAL A 91 10.89 -41.90 15.34
CA VAL A 91 9.46 -41.85 15.02
C VAL A 91 8.78 -40.77 15.83
N ARG A 92 7.92 -40.00 15.19
CA ARG A 92 7.05 -39.00 15.81
C ARG A 92 5.61 -39.44 15.65
N ILE A 93 4.87 -39.35 16.72
CA ILE A 93 3.49 -39.82 16.83
C ILE A 93 2.65 -38.62 17.30
N LEU A 94 1.58 -38.29 16.60
CA LEU A 94 0.67 -37.21 16.93
C LEU A 94 -0.66 -37.76 17.41
N SER A 95 -1.12 -37.33 18.60
CA SER A 95 -2.44 -37.70 19.13
C SER A 95 -3.56 -36.80 18.56
N GLU A 96 -4.80 -37.27 18.66
CA GLU A 96 -6.01 -36.51 18.30
C GLU A 96 -6.13 -35.19 19.09
N SER A 97 -5.61 -35.11 20.31
CA SER A 97 -5.58 -33.92 21.16
C SER A 97 -4.47 -32.93 20.76
N GLY A 98 -3.54 -33.31 19.87
CA GLY A 98 -2.42 -32.50 19.40
C GLY A 98 -1.14 -32.64 20.23
N ILE A 99 -0.97 -33.72 20.99
CA ILE A 99 0.27 -34.01 21.71
C ILE A 99 1.22 -34.81 20.82
N VAL A 100 2.51 -34.44 20.82
CA VAL A 100 3.55 -35.14 20.07
C VAL A 100 4.32 -36.06 21.01
N PHE A 101 4.35 -37.37 20.66
CA PHE A 101 5.17 -38.37 21.31
C PHE A 101 6.40 -38.65 20.46
N CYS A 102 7.58 -38.62 21.08
CA CYS A 102 8.88 -38.85 20.45
C CYS A 102 9.40 -40.22 20.81
N VAL A 103 9.81 -40.99 19.80
CA VAL A 103 10.54 -42.26 19.96
C VAL A 103 11.88 -42.13 19.28
N ASP A 104 12.92 -41.73 20.02
CA ASP A 104 14.24 -41.34 19.48
C ASP A 104 15.21 -42.54 19.30
N GLN A 105 14.94 -43.62 19.97
CA GLN A 105 15.67 -44.89 19.75
C GLN A 105 14.60 -45.97 19.50
N ALA A 106 14.35 -46.23 18.25
CA ALA A 106 13.27 -47.12 17.84
C ALA A 106 13.63 -48.62 18.08
N ARG A 107 14.22 -48.91 19.23
CA ARG A 107 14.48 -50.32 19.72
C ARG A 107 13.51 -50.62 20.83
N PRO A 108 12.86 -51.77 20.81
CA PRO A 108 11.97 -52.22 21.90
C PRO A 108 12.70 -52.44 23.23
N PRO A 109 12.06 -52.15 24.38
CA PRO A 109 10.72 -51.58 24.51
C PRO A 109 10.70 -50.10 24.12
N PHE A 110 9.62 -49.67 23.40
CA PHE A 110 9.46 -48.28 23.03
C PHE A 110 9.01 -47.44 24.22
N SER A 111 9.75 -46.42 24.55
CA SER A 111 9.42 -45.42 25.60
C SER A 111 9.17 -44.05 24.95
N PRO A 112 7.92 -43.73 24.64
CA PRO A 112 7.58 -42.43 24.07
C PRO A 112 7.78 -41.33 25.11
N SER A 113 8.37 -40.23 24.69
CA SER A 113 8.55 -39.01 25.51
C SER A 113 7.81 -37.85 24.86
N THR A 114 7.37 -36.90 25.67
CA THR A 114 6.75 -35.65 25.18
C THR A 114 7.74 -34.49 25.35
N PRO A 115 7.98 -33.68 24.32
CA PRO A 115 8.87 -32.53 24.44
C PRO A 115 8.28 -31.46 25.35
N GLU A 116 8.92 -31.12 26.45
CA GLU A 116 8.45 -30.08 27.41
C GLU A 116 8.25 -28.72 26.73
N ALA A 117 9.08 -28.37 25.75
CA ALA A 117 8.99 -27.09 25.02
C ALA A 117 7.71 -26.92 24.19
N LEU A 118 6.99 -28.00 23.88
CA LEU A 118 5.68 -27.94 23.23
C LEU A 118 4.55 -27.78 24.26
N GLY A 119 4.74 -28.24 25.50
CA GLY A 119 3.86 -27.96 26.65
C GLY A 119 2.37 -28.01 26.35
N SER A 120 1.69 -26.86 26.50
CA SER A 120 0.26 -26.67 26.23
C SER A 120 -0.07 -26.43 24.76
N LYS A 121 0.90 -26.49 23.83
CA LYS A 121 0.67 -26.21 22.41
C LYS A 121 0.05 -27.42 21.71
N GLN A 122 -1.05 -27.15 21.02
CA GLN A 122 -1.72 -28.19 20.21
C GLN A 122 -1.07 -28.24 18.82
N VAL A 123 -0.44 -29.37 18.52
CA VAL A 123 0.14 -29.64 17.21
C VAL A 123 -0.94 -30.11 16.24
N SER A 124 -0.89 -29.67 14.98
CA SER A 124 -1.77 -30.09 13.90
C SER A 124 -1.08 -31.04 12.89
N GLN A 125 0.26 -30.90 12.74
CA GLN A 125 1.03 -31.79 11.84
C GLN A 125 2.41 -32.03 12.39
N VAL A 126 2.94 -33.21 12.11
CA VAL A 126 4.32 -33.61 12.40
C VAL A 126 4.94 -34.24 11.17
N THR A 127 6.19 -33.88 10.85
CA THR A 127 6.98 -34.52 9.79
C THR A 127 8.43 -34.69 10.22
N CYS A 128 9.04 -35.79 9.76
CA CYS A 128 10.45 -36.10 10.01
C CYS A 128 11.25 -36.09 8.73
N GLY A 129 12.40 -35.42 8.76
CA GLY A 129 13.46 -35.68 7.81
C GLY A 129 14.33 -36.89 8.29
N SER A 130 15.53 -37.06 7.74
CA SER A 130 16.42 -38.16 8.17
C SER A 130 16.70 -38.10 9.67
N GLN A 131 17.15 -36.93 10.19
CA GLN A 131 17.51 -36.77 11.61
C GLN A 131 16.99 -35.45 12.21
N HIS A 132 15.93 -34.87 11.64
CA HIS A 132 15.28 -33.66 12.17
C HIS A 132 13.78 -33.81 12.13
N THR A 133 13.11 -32.98 12.91
CA THR A 133 11.66 -32.93 13.05
C THR A 133 11.12 -31.54 12.83
N VAL A 134 10.02 -31.41 12.12
CA VAL A 134 9.25 -30.18 11.92
C VAL A 134 7.82 -30.43 12.39
N VAL A 135 7.29 -29.54 13.22
CA VAL A 135 5.89 -29.58 13.65
C VAL A 135 5.20 -28.23 13.38
N LEU A 136 3.93 -28.31 13.02
CA LEU A 136 3.02 -27.18 12.87
C LEU A 136 1.97 -27.25 13.97
N THR A 137 1.78 -26.15 14.70
CA THR A 137 0.74 -26.04 15.72
C THR A 137 -0.58 -25.54 15.12
N LYS A 138 -1.71 -25.75 15.82
CA LYS A 138 -3.04 -25.29 15.37
C LYS A 138 -3.16 -23.77 15.27
N ASP A 139 -2.32 -23.03 15.99
CA ASP A 139 -2.19 -21.57 15.89
C ASP A 139 -1.18 -21.09 14.82
N GLY A 140 -0.72 -22.00 13.96
CA GLY A 140 0.13 -21.72 12.79
C GLY A 140 1.61 -21.47 13.10
N GLN A 141 2.09 -21.88 14.29
CA GLN A 141 3.50 -21.74 14.66
C GLN A 141 4.30 -22.99 14.27
N LEU A 142 5.53 -22.80 13.78
CA LEU A 142 6.45 -23.88 13.43
C LEU A 142 7.52 -24.05 14.50
N TYR A 143 7.77 -25.32 14.84
CA TYR A 143 8.87 -25.71 15.73
C TYR A 143 9.71 -26.79 15.06
N THR A 144 11.05 -26.69 15.21
CA THR A 144 12.01 -27.63 14.65
C THR A 144 13.06 -28.02 15.67
N TRP A 145 13.55 -29.28 15.57
CA TRP A 145 14.66 -29.77 16.39
C TRP A 145 15.32 -30.99 15.71
N GLY A 146 16.50 -31.37 16.18
CA GLY A 146 17.33 -32.43 15.63
C GLY A 146 18.61 -31.89 15.01
N GLN A 147 19.09 -32.54 13.96
CA GLN A 147 20.30 -32.14 13.24
C GLN A 147 20.09 -30.85 12.47
N ASP A 148 21.13 -29.99 12.44
CA ASP A 148 21.11 -28.66 11.75
C ASP A 148 22.42 -28.39 10.97
N SER A 149 23.15 -29.44 10.60
CA SER A 149 24.44 -29.32 9.89
C SER A 149 24.36 -28.63 8.54
N ARG A 150 23.18 -28.63 7.92
CA ARG A 150 22.91 -28.05 6.59
C ARG A 150 21.84 -26.96 6.65
N GLY A 151 21.46 -26.51 7.85
CA GLY A 151 20.42 -25.51 8.05
C GLY A 151 18.98 -26.07 8.00
N GLN A 152 18.78 -27.38 8.10
CA GLN A 152 17.50 -28.03 7.96
C GLN A 152 16.46 -27.65 9.04
N LEU A 153 16.87 -26.98 10.13
CA LEU A 153 15.97 -26.47 11.15
C LEU A 153 15.44 -25.07 10.83
N GLY A 154 16.09 -24.32 9.92
CA GLY A 154 15.64 -22.99 9.51
C GLY A 154 15.78 -21.89 10.57
N LEU A 155 16.63 -22.09 11.57
CA LEU A 155 16.79 -21.21 12.72
C LEU A 155 17.80 -20.07 12.49
N GLY A 156 18.54 -20.11 11.37
CA GLY A 156 19.62 -19.15 11.09
C GLY A 156 20.80 -19.24 12.06
N THR A 157 20.96 -20.39 12.73
CA THR A 157 22.05 -20.63 13.71
C THR A 157 23.10 -21.56 13.12
N ASN A 158 24.34 -21.49 13.62
CA ASN A 158 25.43 -22.40 13.23
C ASN A 158 25.54 -23.61 14.16
N LYS A 159 24.48 -24.05 14.80
CA LYS A 159 24.47 -25.20 15.67
C LYS A 159 24.31 -26.48 14.83
N GLN A 160 25.14 -27.49 15.07
CA GLN A 160 25.04 -28.75 14.36
C GLN A 160 23.84 -29.63 14.80
N TYR A 161 23.38 -29.45 16.05
CA TYR A 161 22.27 -30.23 16.62
C TYR A 161 21.51 -29.44 17.68
N VAL A 162 20.18 -29.58 17.70
CA VAL A 162 19.29 -28.93 18.66
C VAL A 162 18.37 -29.97 19.30
N ASN A 163 18.51 -30.17 20.62
CA ASN A 163 17.83 -31.26 21.35
C ASN A 163 16.34 -30.97 21.65
N SER A 164 15.90 -29.72 21.69
CA SER A 164 14.52 -29.32 22.05
C SER A 164 13.86 -28.53 20.96
N PRO A 165 12.51 -28.61 20.81
CA PRO A 165 11.78 -27.82 19.85
C PRO A 165 12.08 -26.33 19.94
N GLN A 166 12.49 -25.72 18.84
CA GLN A 166 12.76 -24.28 18.69
C GLN A 166 11.78 -23.68 17.69
N HIS A 167 11.30 -22.49 18.00
CA HIS A 167 10.36 -21.77 17.17
C HIS A 167 11.03 -21.14 15.95
N VAL A 168 10.52 -21.41 14.74
CA VAL A 168 10.97 -20.79 13.49
C VAL A 168 10.29 -19.42 13.34
N ARG A 169 10.89 -18.39 13.92
CA ARG A 169 10.30 -17.05 14.04
C ARG A 169 10.02 -16.39 12.71
N SER A 170 10.86 -16.60 11.71
CA SER A 170 10.72 -16.03 10.36
C SER A 170 9.43 -16.42 9.63
N LEU A 171 8.77 -17.51 10.05
CA LEU A 171 7.49 -17.95 9.49
C LEU A 171 6.28 -17.68 10.41
N SER A 172 6.46 -16.99 11.53
CA SER A 172 5.40 -16.81 12.53
C SER A 172 4.18 -16.05 12.01
N ALA A 173 4.34 -15.21 11.00
CA ALA A 173 3.26 -14.44 10.37
C ALA A 173 2.75 -15.06 9.06
N ILE A 174 3.42 -16.10 8.54
CA ILE A 174 2.96 -16.87 7.37
C ILE A 174 1.87 -17.85 7.79
N PRO A 175 0.70 -17.85 7.13
CA PRO A 175 -0.38 -18.79 7.43
C PRO A 175 -0.09 -20.18 6.83
N VAL A 176 0.76 -20.98 7.49
CA VAL A 176 1.19 -22.31 7.04
C VAL A 176 0.06 -23.32 7.19
N VAL A 177 -0.16 -24.13 6.15
CA VAL A 177 -1.17 -25.19 6.09
C VAL A 177 -0.57 -26.61 5.99
N GLN A 178 0.68 -26.72 5.56
CA GLN A 178 1.40 -28.00 5.47
C GLN A 178 2.89 -27.80 5.77
N VAL A 179 3.49 -28.77 6.44
CA VAL A 179 4.93 -28.93 6.58
C VAL A 179 5.36 -30.26 5.96
N ALA A 180 6.53 -30.26 5.32
CA ALA A 180 7.13 -31.48 4.75
C ALA A 180 8.65 -31.47 5.02
N ALA A 181 9.20 -32.65 5.29
CA ALA A 181 10.64 -32.85 5.47
C ALA A 181 11.10 -34.08 4.71
N GLY A 182 12.30 -34.00 4.13
CA GLY A 182 12.94 -35.10 3.42
C GLY A 182 14.25 -35.54 4.07
N GLY A 183 15.32 -35.76 3.29
CA GLY A 183 16.65 -36.07 3.82
C GLY A 183 17.12 -35.02 4.82
N GLU A 184 17.66 -33.94 4.31
CA GLU A 184 18.15 -32.78 5.08
C GLU A 184 17.52 -31.46 4.59
N GLN A 185 16.33 -31.52 3.99
CA GLN A 185 15.55 -30.36 3.55
C GLN A 185 14.20 -30.30 4.25
N SER A 186 13.66 -29.10 4.39
CA SER A 186 12.38 -28.79 5.02
C SER A 186 11.57 -27.81 4.20
N PHE A 187 10.25 -27.94 4.27
CA PHE A 187 9.30 -27.11 3.53
C PHE A 187 8.13 -26.68 4.40
N ALA A 188 7.64 -25.48 4.11
CA ALA A 188 6.35 -24.99 4.61
C ALA A 188 5.51 -24.47 3.42
N LEU A 189 4.25 -24.86 3.38
CA LEU A 189 3.28 -24.42 2.38
C LEU A 189 2.27 -23.48 3.04
N SER A 190 2.07 -22.29 2.48
CA SER A 190 1.08 -21.35 2.99
C SER A 190 -0.33 -21.62 2.44
N VAL A 191 -1.33 -21.04 3.08
CA VAL A 191 -2.73 -21.11 2.65
C VAL A 191 -2.97 -20.55 1.24
N SER A 192 -2.12 -19.64 0.79
CA SER A 192 -2.16 -19.03 -0.57
C SER A 192 -1.26 -19.75 -1.57
N GLY A 193 -0.73 -20.91 -1.22
CA GLY A 193 0.12 -21.70 -2.11
C GLY A 193 1.58 -21.22 -2.22
N GLY A 194 1.99 -20.29 -1.35
CA GLY A 194 3.38 -19.91 -1.21
C GLY A 194 4.19 -21.04 -0.60
N VAL A 195 5.31 -21.43 -1.23
CA VAL A 195 6.19 -22.53 -0.80
C VAL A 195 7.48 -21.93 -0.26
N PHE A 196 7.83 -22.28 0.97
CA PHE A 196 9.08 -21.90 1.62
C PHE A 196 9.94 -23.11 1.83
N SER A 197 11.24 -23.04 1.53
CA SER A 197 12.18 -24.16 1.62
C SER A 197 13.47 -23.75 2.34
N TRP A 198 14.08 -24.72 3.06
CA TRP A 198 15.37 -24.52 3.74
C TRP A 198 16.06 -25.86 3.98
N GLY A 199 17.35 -25.80 4.34
CA GLY A 199 18.21 -26.99 4.52
C GLY A 199 19.15 -27.16 3.33
N ARG A 200 19.51 -28.41 3.06
CA ARG A 200 20.44 -28.86 2.03
C ARG A 200 19.91 -28.60 0.63
N ASN A 201 20.81 -28.14 -0.29
CA ASN A 201 20.45 -27.79 -1.66
C ASN A 201 21.47 -28.20 -2.75
N ASP A 202 22.43 -29.04 -2.48
CA ASP A 202 23.51 -29.41 -3.43
C ASP A 202 23.02 -30.05 -4.74
N CYS A 203 21.81 -30.63 -4.76
CA CYS A 203 21.13 -31.14 -5.95
C CYS A 203 20.05 -30.22 -6.52
N GLY A 204 19.80 -29.05 -5.89
CA GLY A 204 18.68 -28.17 -6.22
C GLY A 204 17.35 -28.58 -5.60
N GLN A 205 17.36 -29.42 -4.55
CA GLN A 205 16.16 -29.97 -3.91
C GLN A 205 15.29 -28.94 -3.20
N LEU A 206 15.78 -27.70 -2.99
CA LEU A 206 15.01 -26.58 -2.47
C LEU A 206 14.21 -25.83 -3.55
N GLY A 207 14.54 -26.01 -4.85
CA GLY A 207 13.84 -25.40 -5.98
C GLY A 207 14.11 -23.91 -6.18
N LEU A 208 15.18 -23.38 -5.62
CA LEU A 208 15.49 -21.94 -5.59
C LEU A 208 16.23 -21.44 -6.84
N GLY A 209 16.68 -22.34 -7.73
CA GLY A 209 17.42 -22.04 -8.95
C GLY A 209 18.93 -22.00 -8.77
N ASP A 210 19.42 -22.45 -7.62
CA ASP A 210 20.83 -22.60 -7.30
C ASP A 210 21.07 -23.93 -6.51
N THR A 211 22.29 -24.12 -6.02
CA THR A 211 22.70 -25.30 -5.24
C THR A 211 23.25 -24.94 -3.86
N GLN A 212 22.89 -23.76 -3.34
CA GLN A 212 23.36 -23.30 -2.04
C GLN A 212 22.37 -23.69 -0.94
N ASP A 213 22.90 -24.21 0.19
CA ASP A 213 22.12 -24.48 1.38
C ASP A 213 21.44 -23.22 1.95
N ARG A 214 20.29 -23.38 2.58
CA ARG A 214 19.60 -22.29 3.26
C ARG A 214 19.44 -22.59 4.74
N HIS A 215 19.94 -21.71 5.57
CA HIS A 215 19.82 -21.81 7.04
C HIS A 215 18.53 -21.15 7.57
N THR A 216 17.78 -20.49 6.71
CA THR A 216 16.49 -19.84 7.01
C THR A 216 15.48 -20.13 5.90
N PRO A 217 14.18 -20.18 6.21
CA PRO A 217 13.12 -20.33 5.21
C PRO A 217 13.24 -19.30 4.09
N THR A 218 13.20 -19.76 2.85
CA THR A 218 13.32 -18.94 1.63
C THR A 218 12.17 -19.24 0.68
N LEU A 219 11.53 -18.23 0.11
CA LEU A 219 10.40 -18.38 -0.80
C LEU A 219 10.82 -19.00 -2.14
N VAL A 220 10.14 -20.05 -2.57
CA VAL A 220 10.35 -20.69 -3.88
C VAL A 220 9.55 -19.93 -4.95
N HIS A 221 10.16 -18.89 -5.51
CA HIS A 221 9.49 -17.98 -6.46
C HIS A 221 8.90 -18.67 -7.70
N TYR A 222 9.49 -19.80 -8.15
CA TYR A 222 9.04 -20.54 -9.33
C TYR A 222 7.69 -21.25 -9.15
N LEU A 223 7.25 -21.45 -7.91
CA LEU A 223 5.93 -21.99 -7.57
C LEU A 223 4.89 -20.92 -7.25
N ASN A 224 5.27 -19.63 -7.25
CA ASN A 224 4.32 -18.54 -7.04
C ASN A 224 3.19 -18.60 -8.08
N MET A 225 1.96 -18.37 -7.62
CA MET A 225 0.74 -18.39 -8.44
C MET A 225 0.40 -19.74 -9.10
N LYS A 226 1.14 -20.81 -8.78
CA LYS A 226 0.84 -22.17 -9.30
C LYS A 226 -0.26 -22.90 -8.53
N LYS A 227 -0.86 -22.27 -7.52
CA LYS A 227 -1.89 -22.86 -6.64
C LYS A 227 -1.43 -24.19 -6.01
N THR A 228 -0.21 -24.19 -5.45
CA THR A 228 0.34 -25.37 -4.78
C THR A 228 -0.53 -25.74 -3.57
N VAL A 229 -0.88 -27.01 -3.46
CA VAL A 229 -1.76 -27.55 -2.39
C VAL A 229 -1.12 -28.69 -1.62
N SER A 230 -0.03 -29.29 -2.12
CA SER A 230 0.69 -30.35 -1.39
C SER A 230 2.15 -30.44 -1.82
N ILE A 231 3.01 -30.77 -0.85
CA ILE A 231 4.44 -31.01 -1.04
C ILE A 231 4.79 -32.36 -0.44
N SER A 232 5.62 -33.14 -1.14
CA SER A 232 6.20 -34.39 -0.67
C SER A 232 7.70 -34.40 -0.96
N CYS A 233 8.50 -34.80 0.03
CA CYS A 233 9.95 -34.78 -0.06
C CYS A 233 10.51 -36.21 -0.04
N GLY A 234 11.43 -36.49 -0.95
CA GLY A 234 12.29 -37.67 -0.89
C GLY A 234 13.59 -37.35 -0.16
N LYS A 235 14.65 -38.18 -0.38
CA LYS A 235 15.95 -37.92 0.24
C LYS A 235 16.62 -36.68 -0.35
N ASP A 236 16.68 -36.57 -1.66
CA ASP A 236 17.37 -35.48 -2.39
C ASP A 236 16.50 -34.88 -3.52
N HIS A 237 15.16 -35.11 -3.49
CA HIS A 237 14.23 -34.57 -4.45
C HIS A 237 12.91 -34.14 -3.80
N THR A 238 12.13 -33.34 -4.48
CA THR A 238 10.88 -32.79 -3.99
C THR A 238 9.82 -32.82 -5.09
N ALA A 239 8.58 -33.13 -4.73
CA ALA A 239 7.41 -33.04 -5.61
C ALA A 239 6.38 -32.08 -5.03
N ALA A 240 5.88 -31.15 -5.85
CA ALA A 240 4.82 -30.20 -5.52
C ALA A 240 3.61 -30.47 -6.40
N LEU A 241 2.44 -30.58 -5.77
CA LEU A 241 1.15 -30.78 -6.42
C LEU A 241 0.34 -29.49 -6.39
N THR A 242 -0.24 -29.14 -7.53
CA THR A 242 -1.13 -27.99 -7.65
C THR A 242 -2.60 -28.38 -7.55
N LYS A 243 -3.49 -27.41 -7.28
CA LYS A 243 -4.93 -27.62 -7.13
C LYS A 243 -5.60 -28.20 -8.38
N ASP A 244 -5.09 -27.85 -9.56
CA ASP A 244 -5.54 -28.33 -10.86
C ASP A 244 -4.95 -29.71 -11.26
N GLY A 245 -4.17 -30.32 -10.37
CA GLY A 245 -3.62 -31.66 -10.53
C GLY A 245 -2.31 -31.74 -11.31
N ALA A 246 -1.62 -30.61 -11.53
CA ALA A 246 -0.28 -30.62 -12.13
C ALA A 246 0.78 -30.97 -11.08
N VAL A 247 1.82 -31.70 -11.48
CA VAL A 247 2.96 -32.11 -10.62
C VAL A 247 4.23 -31.43 -11.11
N PHE A 248 4.92 -30.76 -10.19
CA PHE A 248 6.25 -30.20 -10.40
C PHE A 248 7.27 -30.97 -9.56
N THR A 249 8.43 -31.32 -10.15
CA THR A 249 9.51 -32.02 -9.44
C THR A 249 10.82 -31.28 -9.60
N PHE A 250 11.69 -31.36 -8.61
CA PHE A 250 13.01 -30.73 -8.59
C PHE A 250 13.95 -31.41 -7.60
N GLY A 251 15.25 -31.15 -7.71
CA GLY A 251 16.30 -31.82 -6.95
C GLY A 251 17.05 -32.83 -7.78
N SER A 252 17.47 -33.95 -7.16
CA SER A 252 18.24 -34.99 -7.79
C SER A 252 17.41 -35.79 -8.80
N GLY A 253 17.96 -35.94 -10.03
CA GLY A 253 17.40 -36.75 -11.10
C GLY A 253 18.14 -38.06 -11.35
N GLN A 254 19.18 -38.36 -10.56
CA GLN A 254 20.14 -39.45 -10.80
C GLN A 254 19.51 -40.84 -11.06
N TYR A 255 18.36 -41.11 -10.48
CA TYR A 255 17.61 -42.38 -10.65
C TYR A 255 16.36 -42.20 -11.52
N GLY A 256 16.11 -41.02 -12.10
CA GLY A 256 14.90 -40.74 -12.86
C GLY A 256 13.70 -40.36 -12.00
N GLN A 257 13.88 -40.09 -10.70
CA GLN A 257 12.83 -39.78 -9.71
C GLN A 257 12.10 -38.47 -9.96
N LEU A 258 12.56 -37.65 -10.92
CA LEU A 258 11.92 -36.44 -11.33
C LEU A 258 10.87 -36.62 -12.44
N GLY A 259 10.93 -37.71 -13.20
CA GLY A 259 9.95 -38.08 -14.23
C GLY A 259 10.05 -37.23 -15.52
N HIS A 260 11.21 -36.68 -15.84
CA HIS A 260 11.42 -35.76 -16.98
C HIS A 260 12.09 -36.43 -18.20
N ASN A 261 12.12 -37.76 -18.27
CA ASN A 261 12.88 -38.51 -19.25
C ASN A 261 14.36 -38.12 -19.26
N SER A 262 14.90 -37.80 -18.10
CA SER A 262 16.28 -37.36 -17.89
C SER A 262 16.78 -37.82 -16.54
N LEU A 263 18.11 -37.97 -16.43
CA LEU A 263 18.81 -38.28 -15.18
C LEU A 263 19.51 -37.04 -14.57
N GLN A 264 19.27 -35.85 -15.13
CA GLN A 264 19.87 -34.63 -14.65
C GLN A 264 19.11 -34.08 -13.46
N ASN A 265 19.83 -33.34 -12.62
CA ASN A 265 19.25 -32.59 -11.51
C ASN A 265 18.51 -31.37 -12.03
N GLU A 266 17.41 -31.01 -11.37
CA GLU A 266 16.62 -29.82 -11.66
C GLU A 266 16.67 -28.87 -10.46
N GLN A 267 17.31 -27.70 -10.65
CA GLN A 267 17.43 -26.69 -9.60
C GLN A 267 16.14 -25.84 -9.42
N ARG A 268 15.22 -25.95 -10.37
CA ARG A 268 13.95 -25.24 -10.40
C ARG A 268 12.79 -26.19 -10.56
N PRO A 269 11.63 -25.91 -9.95
CA PRO A 269 10.43 -26.69 -10.19
C PRO A 269 10.11 -26.82 -11.67
N ARG A 270 10.09 -28.06 -12.18
CA ARG A 270 9.77 -28.40 -13.56
C ARG A 270 8.51 -29.25 -13.61
N LEU A 271 7.61 -28.93 -14.53
CA LEU A 271 6.37 -29.70 -14.75
C LEU A 271 6.67 -31.08 -15.29
N VAL A 272 6.06 -32.11 -14.70
CA VAL A 272 6.11 -33.49 -15.23
C VAL A 272 5.11 -33.59 -16.39
N ALA A 273 5.62 -33.46 -17.61
CA ALA A 273 4.80 -33.32 -18.83
C ALA A 273 3.87 -34.50 -19.09
N GLU A 274 4.34 -35.71 -18.82
CA GLU A 274 3.61 -36.98 -19.04
C GLU A 274 2.38 -37.13 -18.12
N LEU A 275 2.32 -36.36 -17.04
CA LEU A 275 1.16 -36.33 -16.13
C LEU A 275 0.18 -35.19 -16.48
N TRP A 276 0.47 -34.39 -17.49
CA TRP A 276 -0.41 -33.30 -17.88
C TRP A 276 -1.79 -33.81 -18.30
N GLY A 277 -2.84 -33.27 -17.63
CA GLY A 277 -4.22 -33.70 -17.87
C GLY A 277 -4.67 -34.94 -17.10
N ALA A 278 -3.78 -35.62 -16.38
CA ALA A 278 -4.13 -36.79 -15.57
C ALA A 278 -4.86 -36.46 -14.26
N LYS A 279 -5.00 -35.18 -13.90
CA LYS A 279 -5.58 -34.73 -12.64
C LYS A 279 -5.08 -35.49 -11.42
N VAL A 280 -3.83 -35.27 -11.06
CA VAL A 280 -3.22 -35.91 -9.90
C VAL A 280 -3.90 -35.38 -8.62
N THR A 281 -4.19 -36.31 -7.69
CA THR A 281 -4.83 -35.98 -6.39
C THR A 281 -3.89 -36.16 -5.21
N LYS A 282 -2.83 -36.96 -5.36
CA LYS A 282 -1.83 -37.18 -4.32
C LYS A 282 -0.45 -37.50 -4.93
N VAL A 283 0.59 -37.00 -4.27
CA VAL A 283 2.00 -37.37 -4.54
C VAL A 283 2.62 -37.93 -3.27
N ALA A 284 3.54 -38.90 -3.41
CA ALA A 284 4.32 -39.47 -2.31
C ALA A 284 5.74 -39.77 -2.81
N CYS A 285 6.74 -39.26 -2.11
CA CYS A 285 8.15 -39.51 -2.43
C CYS A 285 8.76 -40.49 -1.43
N GLY A 286 9.39 -41.54 -1.95
CA GLY A 286 10.32 -42.36 -1.20
C GLY A 286 11.74 -41.79 -1.27
N SER A 287 12.77 -42.57 -0.86
CA SER A 287 14.13 -42.05 -0.88
C SER A 287 14.56 -41.60 -2.30
N TYR A 288 14.32 -42.43 -3.31
CA TYR A 288 14.77 -42.20 -4.68
C TYR A 288 13.70 -42.53 -5.74
N HIS A 289 12.42 -42.56 -5.34
CA HIS A 289 11.31 -42.79 -6.26
C HIS A 289 10.11 -41.92 -5.90
N THR A 290 9.21 -41.76 -6.85
CA THR A 290 8.01 -40.94 -6.70
C THR A 290 6.78 -41.74 -7.14
N LEU A 291 5.71 -41.66 -6.34
CA LEU A 291 4.38 -42.20 -6.62
C LEU A 291 3.41 -41.06 -6.87
N VAL A 292 2.48 -41.28 -7.79
CA VAL A 292 1.37 -40.34 -8.07
C VAL A 292 0.07 -41.08 -8.15
N LEU A 293 -0.96 -40.56 -7.46
CA LEU A 293 -2.33 -41.04 -7.56
C LEU A 293 -3.19 -40.07 -8.33
N THR A 294 -3.90 -40.54 -9.34
CA THR A 294 -4.80 -39.70 -10.14
C THR A 294 -6.24 -39.75 -9.63
N GLU A 295 -7.08 -38.80 -10.09
CA GLU A 295 -8.53 -38.78 -9.85
C GLU A 295 -9.21 -40.06 -10.35
N SER A 296 -8.71 -40.66 -11.45
CA SER A 296 -9.15 -41.97 -11.98
C SER A 296 -8.68 -43.17 -11.15
N LYS A 297 -8.16 -42.96 -9.93
CA LYS A 297 -7.69 -43.97 -8.96
C LYS A 297 -6.53 -44.84 -9.48
N LYS A 298 -5.84 -44.41 -10.52
CA LYS A 298 -4.64 -45.09 -11.04
C LYS A 298 -3.39 -44.55 -10.35
N VAL A 299 -2.41 -45.47 -10.12
CA VAL A 299 -1.12 -45.13 -9.55
C VAL A 299 -0.05 -45.17 -10.64
N TYR A 300 0.81 -44.15 -10.65
CA TYR A 300 2.00 -44.10 -11.50
C TYR A 300 3.24 -44.03 -10.61
N SER A 301 4.34 -44.64 -11.07
CA SER A 301 5.62 -44.64 -10.38
C SER A 301 6.78 -44.33 -11.31
N PHE A 302 7.81 -43.64 -10.78
CA PHE A 302 9.06 -43.38 -11.51
C PHE A 302 10.22 -43.15 -10.51
N GLY A 303 11.45 -43.41 -11.00
CA GLY A 303 12.66 -43.30 -10.20
C GLY A 303 13.44 -44.62 -10.13
N CYS A 304 14.09 -44.86 -8.99
CA CYS A 304 14.85 -46.05 -8.70
C CYS A 304 13.95 -47.26 -8.56
N ASN A 305 14.42 -48.43 -9.06
CA ASN A 305 13.71 -49.73 -8.97
C ASN A 305 14.58 -50.88 -8.52
N GLU A 306 15.77 -50.63 -7.97
CA GLU A 306 16.72 -51.66 -7.54
C GLU A 306 16.16 -52.66 -6.53
N GLN A 307 15.14 -52.24 -5.76
CA GLN A 307 14.43 -53.07 -4.77
C GLN A 307 13.00 -53.41 -5.22
N GLY A 308 12.64 -53.12 -6.50
CA GLY A 308 11.27 -53.31 -6.98
C GLY A 308 10.28 -52.24 -6.52
N GLN A 309 10.74 -51.11 -6.03
CA GLN A 309 9.89 -50.00 -5.45
C GLN A 309 8.98 -49.34 -6.45
N LEU A 310 9.14 -49.60 -7.76
CA LEU A 310 8.21 -49.13 -8.79
C LEU A 310 7.04 -50.08 -9.10
N GLY A 311 7.10 -51.36 -8.61
CA GLY A 311 6.04 -52.35 -8.77
C GLY A 311 5.83 -52.84 -10.20
N ARG A 312 6.91 -53.12 -10.94
CA ARG A 312 6.90 -53.52 -12.35
C ARG A 312 7.66 -54.78 -12.68
N GLY A 313 8.18 -55.49 -11.66
CA GLY A 313 8.87 -56.79 -11.84
C GLY A 313 10.27 -56.70 -12.45
N GLU A 314 10.62 -55.61 -13.11
CA GLU A 314 11.96 -55.37 -13.67
C GLU A 314 12.76 -54.47 -12.72
N GLU A 315 14.04 -54.76 -12.54
CA GLU A 315 14.95 -53.96 -11.69
C GLU A 315 15.40 -52.65 -12.34
N THR A 316 14.87 -52.30 -13.51
CA THR A 316 15.24 -51.10 -14.25
C THR A 316 14.58 -49.83 -13.72
N ARG A 317 15.38 -48.78 -13.52
CA ARG A 317 14.87 -47.46 -13.18
C ARG A 317 13.97 -46.88 -14.29
N ALA A 318 13.01 -46.02 -13.90
CA ALA A 318 12.15 -45.32 -14.86
C ALA A 318 12.28 -43.81 -14.72
N SER A 319 12.67 -43.14 -15.79
CA SER A 319 12.80 -41.69 -15.87
C SER A 319 11.51 -40.97 -16.30
N VAL A 320 10.43 -41.73 -16.55
CA VAL A 320 9.10 -41.21 -16.91
C VAL A 320 8.04 -41.91 -16.05
N PRO A 321 6.92 -41.22 -15.75
CA PRO A 321 5.79 -41.84 -15.05
C PRO A 321 5.19 -43.00 -15.85
N LEU A 322 5.15 -44.17 -15.23
CA LEU A 322 4.54 -45.35 -15.82
C LEU A 322 3.50 -45.95 -14.85
N PRO A 323 2.39 -46.51 -15.35
CA PRO A 323 1.32 -47.04 -14.52
C PRO A 323 1.77 -48.29 -13.74
N VAL A 324 1.34 -48.43 -12.48
CA VAL A 324 1.46 -49.62 -11.67
C VAL A 324 0.19 -50.44 -11.83
N GLN A 325 0.31 -51.71 -12.14
CA GLN A 325 -0.83 -52.60 -12.32
C GLN A 325 -1.37 -53.04 -10.97
N LEU A 326 -2.46 -52.45 -10.54
CA LEU A 326 -3.15 -52.76 -9.28
C LEU A 326 -4.56 -53.29 -9.56
N PRO A 327 -5.01 -54.36 -8.85
CA PRO A 327 -6.27 -55.03 -9.16
C PRO A 327 -7.52 -54.28 -8.67
N HIS A 328 -7.38 -53.21 -7.89
CA HIS A 328 -8.47 -52.48 -7.29
C HIS A 328 -8.23 -50.97 -7.38
N ASP A 329 -9.28 -50.20 -7.29
CA ASP A 329 -9.24 -48.72 -7.18
C ASP A 329 -8.55 -48.29 -5.88
N ILE A 330 -7.57 -47.42 -6.03
CA ILE A 330 -6.71 -46.97 -4.94
C ILE A 330 -7.30 -45.70 -4.29
N SER A 331 -7.40 -45.71 -2.97
CA SER A 331 -7.84 -44.57 -2.16
C SER A 331 -6.67 -43.73 -1.67
N ASN A 332 -5.52 -44.34 -1.38
CA ASN A 332 -4.37 -43.62 -0.84
C ASN A 332 -3.05 -44.30 -1.22
N ILE A 333 -1.96 -43.53 -1.29
CA ILE A 333 -0.59 -43.96 -1.56
C ILE A 333 0.37 -43.46 -0.50
N TYR A 334 1.38 -44.29 -0.18
CA TYR A 334 2.47 -43.95 0.73
C TYR A 334 3.79 -44.43 0.16
N ALA A 335 4.84 -43.66 0.30
CA ALA A 335 6.18 -43.99 -0.07
C ALA A 335 7.16 -43.64 1.04
N GLY A 336 8.21 -44.41 1.20
CA GLY A 336 9.25 -44.09 2.17
C GLY A 336 10.36 -45.11 2.10
N GLY A 337 11.60 -44.75 2.36
CA GLY A 337 12.75 -45.65 2.12
C GLY A 337 12.73 -46.15 0.67
N ASN A 338 12.83 -47.45 0.50
CA ASN A 338 12.73 -48.14 -0.80
C ASN A 338 11.41 -48.95 -0.89
N THR A 339 10.36 -48.47 -0.26
CA THR A 339 9.08 -49.18 -0.22
C THR A 339 7.92 -48.27 -0.63
N SER A 340 6.95 -48.87 -1.25
CA SER A 340 5.71 -48.25 -1.71
C SER A 340 4.50 -49.01 -1.17
N PHE A 341 3.45 -48.28 -0.81
CA PHE A 341 2.19 -48.81 -0.32
C PHE A 341 1.00 -48.16 -1.00
N ALA A 342 -0.09 -48.93 -1.16
CA ALA A 342 -1.38 -48.44 -1.61
C ALA A 342 -2.53 -49.08 -0.80
N THR A 343 -3.53 -48.28 -0.47
CA THR A 343 -4.76 -48.73 0.19
C THR A 343 -5.94 -48.58 -0.76
N CYS A 344 -6.89 -49.53 -0.70
CA CYS A 344 -8.15 -49.50 -1.42
C CYS A 344 -9.31 -49.22 -0.43
N THR A 345 -10.39 -48.64 -0.92
CA THR A 345 -11.64 -48.52 -0.18
C THR A 345 -12.25 -49.89 0.05
N PRO A 346 -12.69 -50.27 1.25
CA PRO A 346 -13.51 -51.44 1.42
C PRO A 346 -14.81 -51.26 0.62
N ASN A 347 -15.26 -52.34 -0.08
CA ASN A 347 -16.61 -52.37 -0.64
C ASN A 347 -17.61 -52.46 0.53
N GLU A 348 -17.98 -51.34 1.12
CA GLU A 348 -19.17 -51.23 1.97
C GLU A 348 -20.33 -50.78 1.09
N GLY A 349 -21.42 -51.57 1.13
CA GLY A 349 -22.67 -51.30 0.40
C GLY A 349 -23.17 -49.87 0.69
N ALA A 350 -23.82 -49.31 -0.32
CA ALA A 350 -24.41 -48.01 -0.34
C ALA A 350 -25.13 -47.67 0.99
N ASP A 351 -24.54 -46.76 1.78
CA ASP A 351 -25.21 -45.79 2.63
C ASP A 351 -24.17 -44.88 3.27
N ASN A 352 -24.41 -43.60 3.09
CA ASN A 352 -23.70 -42.43 3.65
C ASN A 352 -22.40 -41.96 2.96
N GLU A 353 -22.59 -41.05 2.04
CA GLU A 353 -21.66 -39.98 1.67
C GLU A 353 -21.28 -39.15 2.93
N SER A 354 -20.23 -39.58 3.60
CA SER A 354 -19.41 -38.68 4.40
C SER A 354 -17.98 -38.77 3.88
N GLY A 355 -17.69 -37.85 2.94
CA GLY A 355 -16.37 -37.71 2.35
C GLY A 355 -15.32 -37.46 3.44
N SER A 356 -14.45 -38.47 3.67
CA SER A 356 -13.16 -38.24 4.31
C SER A 356 -12.16 -37.72 3.28
N GLY A 357 -12.45 -36.56 2.71
CA GLY A 357 -11.38 -35.67 2.30
C GLY A 357 -10.64 -35.27 3.55
N THR A 358 -9.32 -35.29 3.52
CA THR A 358 -8.50 -34.58 4.50
C THR A 358 -9.18 -33.24 4.74
N LYS A 359 -9.96 -33.15 5.83
CA LYS A 359 -10.51 -31.86 6.27
C LYS A 359 -9.29 -31.01 6.51
N ASN A 360 -9.06 -30.03 5.65
CA ASN A 360 -8.16 -28.94 5.93
C ASN A 360 -8.72 -28.23 7.16
N ASN A 361 -8.36 -28.70 8.36
CA ASN A 361 -8.77 -28.14 9.65
C ASN A 361 -8.35 -26.66 9.81
N VAL A 362 -7.53 -26.17 8.88
CA VAL A 362 -7.08 -24.77 8.83
C VAL A 362 -8.22 -23.78 8.60
N THR A 363 -9.31 -24.17 7.91
CA THR A 363 -10.45 -23.27 7.68
C THR A 363 -11.34 -23.08 8.90
N GLU A 364 -11.29 -23.99 9.88
CA GLU A 364 -12.09 -23.86 11.11
C GLU A 364 -11.55 -22.83 12.10
N HIS A 365 -10.27 -22.43 11.96
CA HIS A 365 -9.59 -21.52 12.86
C HIS A 365 -9.35 -20.12 12.27
N SER A 366 -10.08 -19.72 11.22
CA SER A 366 -10.03 -18.34 10.72
C SER A 366 -10.98 -17.44 11.52
N ILE A 367 -10.58 -16.19 11.75
CA ILE A 367 -11.32 -15.22 12.56
C ILE A 367 -12.70 -14.94 11.96
N ASP A 368 -12.81 -14.90 10.62
CA ASP A 368 -14.07 -14.69 9.91
C ASP A 368 -15.11 -15.76 10.25
N ASN A 369 -14.71 -17.03 10.38
CA ASN A 369 -15.60 -18.11 10.78
C ASN A 369 -15.91 -18.11 12.29
N MET A 370 -15.00 -17.57 13.11
CA MET A 370 -15.13 -17.58 14.55
C MET A 370 -15.98 -16.44 15.10
N ILE A 371 -16.01 -15.28 14.43
CA ILE A 371 -16.75 -14.09 14.90
C ILE A 371 -18.23 -14.40 15.13
N ASP A 372 -18.89 -15.05 14.19
CA ASP A 372 -20.31 -15.39 14.34
C ASP A 372 -20.53 -16.43 15.47
N LYS A 373 -19.59 -17.37 15.66
CA LYS A 373 -19.60 -18.30 16.80
C LYS A 373 -19.42 -17.58 18.14
N TRP A 374 -18.45 -16.64 18.22
CA TRP A 374 -18.22 -15.85 19.44
C TRP A 374 -19.43 -15.01 19.81
N ILE A 375 -20.05 -14.35 18.83
CA ILE A 375 -21.25 -13.53 19.06
C ILE A 375 -22.44 -14.40 19.54
N SER A 376 -22.60 -15.57 18.94
CA SER A 376 -23.69 -16.50 19.29
C SER A 376 -23.49 -17.19 20.64
N ALA A 377 -22.24 -17.52 20.98
CA ALA A 377 -21.87 -18.18 22.24
C ALA A 377 -21.76 -17.19 23.43
N TYR A 378 -21.91 -15.92 23.20
CA TYR A 378 -21.75 -14.90 24.25
C TYR A 378 -22.74 -15.04 25.37
N ASN A 379 -22.20 -15.43 26.53
CA ASN A 379 -22.91 -15.46 27.80
C ASN A 379 -21.97 -14.83 28.86
N PRO A 380 -22.44 -13.84 29.64
CA PRO A 380 -21.60 -13.19 30.66
C PRO A 380 -20.95 -14.15 31.67
N LYS A 381 -21.58 -15.30 31.93
CA LYS A 381 -21.03 -16.36 32.81
C LYS A 381 -19.89 -17.16 32.20
N LEU A 382 -19.86 -17.29 30.88
CA LEU A 382 -18.84 -18.05 30.13
C LEU A 382 -17.81 -17.14 29.46
N TRP A 383 -17.85 -15.84 29.71
CA TRP A 383 -16.99 -14.83 29.07
C TRP A 383 -15.50 -15.14 29.21
N LYS A 384 -15.06 -15.73 30.32
CA LYS A 384 -13.64 -16.01 30.55
C LYS A 384 -13.03 -16.89 29.44
N ASN A 385 -13.69 -18.02 29.11
CA ASN A 385 -13.19 -18.94 28.10
C ASN A 385 -13.21 -18.31 26.69
N LEU A 386 -14.29 -17.57 26.38
CA LEU A 386 -14.45 -16.89 25.12
C LEU A 386 -13.38 -15.77 24.95
N LYS A 387 -13.12 -15.03 26.03
CA LYS A 387 -12.07 -14.01 26.07
C LYS A 387 -10.69 -14.60 25.78
N GLU A 388 -10.35 -15.75 26.36
CA GLU A 388 -9.08 -16.43 26.13
C GLU A 388 -8.95 -16.90 24.68
N GLU A 389 -10.03 -17.39 24.07
CA GLU A 389 -10.03 -17.79 22.66
C GLU A 389 -9.85 -16.61 21.72
N ILE A 390 -10.61 -15.53 21.88
CA ILE A 390 -10.47 -14.29 21.11
C ILE A 390 -9.03 -13.76 21.22
N HIS A 391 -8.51 -13.75 22.44
CA HIS A 391 -7.16 -13.29 22.71
C HIS A 391 -6.13 -14.13 21.97
N ARG A 392 -6.19 -15.45 22.09
CA ARG A 392 -5.26 -16.38 21.43
C ARG A 392 -5.24 -16.18 19.91
N MET A 393 -6.41 -16.04 19.29
CA MET A 393 -6.50 -15.89 17.83
C MET A 393 -6.03 -14.52 17.34
N LEU A 394 -6.38 -13.45 18.04
CA LEU A 394 -6.00 -12.10 17.64
C LEU A 394 -4.56 -11.72 18.05
N THR A 395 -3.90 -12.51 18.90
CA THR A 395 -2.46 -12.35 19.19
C THR A 395 -1.55 -13.17 18.29
N SER A 396 -2.10 -14.06 17.46
CA SER A 396 -1.34 -14.83 16.47
C SER A 396 -1.31 -14.13 15.12
N PRO A 397 -0.12 -13.67 14.64
CA PRO A 397 0.00 -13.06 13.31
C PRO A 397 -0.47 -14.00 12.19
N SER A 398 -0.16 -15.29 12.28
CA SER A 398 -0.57 -16.31 11.32
C SER A 398 -2.10 -16.45 11.27
N CYS A 399 -2.79 -16.51 12.43
CA CYS A 399 -4.25 -16.57 12.48
C CYS A 399 -4.91 -15.34 11.86
N VAL A 400 -4.36 -14.15 12.08
CA VAL A 400 -4.87 -12.91 11.47
C VAL A 400 -4.68 -12.95 9.95
N ASN A 401 -3.49 -13.31 9.47
CA ASN A 401 -3.13 -13.29 8.05
C ASN A 401 -3.83 -14.39 7.22
N GLN A 402 -4.32 -15.49 7.83
CA GLN A 402 -5.12 -16.51 7.14
C GLN A 402 -6.61 -16.21 7.06
N SER A 403 -7.07 -15.15 7.76
CA SER A 403 -8.48 -14.78 7.86
C SER A 403 -8.88 -13.87 6.70
N PHE A 404 -10.18 -13.85 6.38
CA PHE A 404 -10.75 -12.97 5.36
C PHE A 404 -10.16 -13.13 3.95
N LEU A 405 -9.76 -14.35 3.59
CA LEU A 405 -9.21 -14.62 2.27
C LEU A 405 -10.28 -14.54 1.17
N ASP A 406 -9.95 -13.93 0.03
CA ASP A 406 -10.81 -13.98 -1.17
C ASP A 406 -10.75 -15.37 -1.80
N ARG A 407 -11.68 -16.23 -1.39
CA ARG A 407 -11.84 -17.60 -1.89
C ARG A 407 -12.62 -17.68 -3.19
N SER A 408 -13.20 -16.57 -3.66
CA SER A 408 -13.93 -16.52 -4.92
C SER A 408 -12.98 -16.83 -6.09
N LYS A 409 -13.29 -17.87 -6.88
CA LYS A 409 -12.44 -18.33 -7.99
C LYS A 409 -10.96 -18.52 -7.60
N ASP A 410 -10.70 -18.90 -6.35
CA ASP A 410 -9.35 -19.17 -5.81
C ASP A 410 -8.41 -17.95 -5.87
N LYS A 411 -8.93 -16.74 -5.77
CA LYS A 411 -8.12 -15.51 -5.90
C LYS A 411 -7.03 -15.38 -4.84
N HIS A 412 -7.24 -15.95 -3.63
CA HIS A 412 -6.21 -15.94 -2.59
C HIS A 412 -4.89 -16.60 -3.01
N PHE A 413 -4.90 -17.51 -4.01
CA PHE A 413 -3.68 -18.06 -4.60
C PHE A 413 -2.94 -17.06 -5.53
N GLN A 414 -3.57 -15.93 -5.88
CA GLN A 414 -2.95 -14.88 -6.68
C GLN A 414 -2.23 -13.84 -5.83
N THR A 415 -2.06 -14.09 -4.55
CA THR A 415 -1.36 -13.18 -3.63
C THR A 415 0.04 -12.86 -4.16
N SER A 416 0.32 -11.57 -4.30
CA SER A 416 1.50 -11.02 -4.96
C SER A 416 1.80 -9.63 -4.40
N PRO A 417 2.93 -9.00 -4.75
CA PRO A 417 3.18 -7.61 -4.39
C PRO A 417 2.09 -6.62 -4.84
N THR A 418 1.29 -6.96 -5.86
CA THR A 418 0.21 -6.11 -6.38
C THR A 418 -1.19 -6.50 -5.93
N TYR A 419 -1.36 -7.65 -5.27
CA TYR A 419 -2.66 -8.16 -4.81
C TYR A 419 -2.57 -8.88 -3.47
N SER A 420 -3.30 -8.43 -2.46
CA SER A 420 -3.26 -8.97 -1.09
C SER A 420 -3.90 -10.34 -0.91
N GLY A 421 -4.82 -10.73 -1.78
CA GLY A 421 -5.61 -11.96 -1.66
C GLY A 421 -6.71 -11.92 -0.59
N LEU A 422 -7.09 -10.73 -0.11
CA LEU A 422 -8.09 -10.52 0.95
C LEU A 422 -9.46 -10.10 0.39
N ASP A 423 -10.54 -10.56 1.02
CA ASP A 423 -11.87 -9.98 0.92
C ASP A 423 -12.07 -8.94 2.03
N LEU A 424 -11.72 -7.69 1.72
CA LEU A 424 -11.83 -6.58 2.67
C LEU A 424 -13.29 -6.23 3.00
N SER A 425 -14.25 -6.57 2.12
CA SER A 425 -15.68 -6.39 2.39
C SER A 425 -16.16 -7.34 3.47
N LEU A 426 -15.67 -8.58 3.44
CA LEU A 426 -15.93 -9.57 4.48
C LEU A 426 -15.28 -9.12 5.80
N ALA A 427 -14.02 -8.73 5.77
CA ALA A 427 -13.28 -8.26 6.95
C ALA A 427 -14.01 -7.09 7.63
N ARG A 428 -14.44 -6.12 6.87
CA ARG A 428 -15.19 -4.95 7.35
C ARG A 428 -16.46 -5.36 8.06
N ARG A 429 -17.33 -6.10 7.39
CA ARG A 429 -18.62 -6.54 7.95
C ARG A 429 -18.43 -7.35 9.23
N SER A 430 -17.41 -8.20 9.26
CA SER A 430 -17.14 -9.06 10.42
C SER A 430 -16.60 -8.25 11.61
N PHE A 431 -15.68 -7.31 11.38
CA PHE A 431 -15.19 -6.44 12.45
C PHE A 431 -16.27 -5.46 12.94
N GLU A 432 -17.10 -4.93 12.04
CA GLU A 432 -18.26 -4.12 12.43
C GLU A 432 -19.22 -4.92 13.33
N LYS A 433 -19.59 -6.15 12.96
CA LYS A 433 -20.41 -7.03 13.82
C LYS A 433 -19.76 -7.24 15.19
N LEU A 434 -18.46 -7.54 15.23
CA LEU A 434 -17.73 -7.79 16.48
C LEU A 434 -17.73 -6.56 17.39
N VAL A 435 -17.37 -5.40 16.84
CA VAL A 435 -17.26 -4.14 17.60
C VAL A 435 -18.63 -3.59 18.01
N MET A 436 -19.67 -3.77 17.19
CA MET A 436 -21.02 -3.26 17.45
C MET A 436 -21.80 -4.09 18.45
N ARG A 437 -21.48 -5.38 18.62
CA ARG A 437 -22.21 -6.28 19.49
C ARG A 437 -22.15 -5.86 20.95
N ASP A 438 -20.96 -5.69 21.50
CA ASP A 438 -20.73 -5.28 22.88
C ASP A 438 -19.36 -4.59 23.01
N VAL A 439 -19.27 -3.68 23.99
CA VAL A 439 -18.05 -2.95 24.36
C VAL A 439 -16.90 -3.89 24.70
N VAL A 440 -17.20 -5.00 25.35
CA VAL A 440 -16.21 -5.99 25.83
C VAL A 440 -15.47 -6.69 24.68
N PHE A 441 -16.14 -6.97 23.56
CA PHE A 441 -15.49 -7.54 22.37
C PHE A 441 -14.48 -6.59 21.74
N ALA A 442 -14.85 -5.32 21.61
CA ALA A 442 -13.97 -4.31 21.05
C ALA A 442 -12.72 -4.11 21.94
N GLU A 443 -12.89 -4.05 23.27
CA GLU A 443 -11.78 -3.92 24.22
C GLU A 443 -10.83 -5.13 24.16
N GLN A 444 -11.40 -6.31 24.04
CA GLN A 444 -10.58 -7.53 23.93
C GLN A 444 -9.81 -7.58 22.61
N ALA A 445 -10.45 -7.20 21.49
CA ALA A 445 -9.79 -7.15 20.18
C ALA A 445 -8.64 -6.11 20.17
N GLU A 446 -8.90 -4.89 20.66
CA GLU A 446 -7.88 -3.85 20.78
C GLU A 446 -6.72 -4.30 21.67
N THR A 447 -7.00 -4.91 22.82
CA THR A 447 -5.98 -5.40 23.77
C THR A 447 -5.12 -6.50 23.13
N ALA A 448 -5.75 -7.45 22.45
CA ALA A 448 -5.04 -8.55 21.79
C ALA A 448 -4.14 -8.03 20.66
N VAL A 449 -4.63 -7.12 19.82
CA VAL A 449 -3.84 -6.53 18.73
C VAL A 449 -2.67 -5.69 19.25
N LEU A 450 -2.82 -4.95 20.35
CA LEU A 450 -1.72 -4.23 20.97
C LEU A 450 -0.61 -5.17 21.47
N GLN A 451 -0.93 -6.41 21.83
CA GLN A 451 0.06 -7.43 22.19
C GLN A 451 0.64 -8.15 20.95
N LEU A 452 -0.11 -8.21 19.87
CA LEU A 452 0.33 -8.78 18.60
C LEU A 452 1.42 -7.93 17.93
N LEU A 453 1.25 -6.60 17.86
CA LEU A 453 2.09 -5.70 17.09
C LEU A 453 3.61 -5.78 17.42
N PRO A 454 4.05 -5.94 18.67
CA PRO A 454 5.47 -6.14 18.99
C PRO A 454 6.08 -7.46 18.46
N SER A 455 5.24 -8.46 18.16
CA SER A 455 5.68 -9.78 17.67
C SER A 455 5.75 -9.87 16.14
N VAL A 456 5.29 -8.86 15.42
CA VAL A 456 5.37 -8.81 13.95
C VAL A 456 6.83 -8.66 13.54
N ASP A 457 7.30 -9.56 12.66
CA ASP A 457 8.67 -9.48 12.14
C ASP A 457 8.85 -8.24 11.25
N MET A 458 9.97 -7.57 11.42
CA MET A 458 10.29 -6.39 10.63
C MET A 458 10.84 -6.73 9.24
N ASN A 459 11.31 -7.96 9.02
CA ASN A 459 11.82 -8.43 7.75
C ASN A 459 10.95 -9.59 7.23
N PRO A 460 9.78 -9.31 6.64
CA PRO A 460 8.88 -10.34 6.17
C PRO A 460 9.54 -11.21 5.10
N VAL A 461 9.41 -12.51 5.24
CA VAL A 461 9.93 -13.51 4.29
C VAL A 461 8.97 -13.64 3.09
N GLY A 462 7.69 -13.35 3.29
CA GLY A 462 6.67 -13.42 2.26
C GLY A 462 5.66 -12.27 2.34
N VAL A 463 5.10 -11.89 1.19
CA VAL A 463 4.13 -10.79 1.10
C VAL A 463 2.87 -11.01 1.95
N GLU A 464 2.51 -12.26 2.20
CA GLU A 464 1.33 -12.63 3.01
C GLU A 464 1.38 -12.06 4.44
N GLU A 465 2.57 -11.84 4.97
CA GLU A 465 2.77 -11.27 6.31
C GLU A 465 2.24 -9.83 6.43
N LEU A 466 2.22 -9.10 5.31
CA LEU A 466 1.76 -7.71 5.27
C LEU A 466 0.23 -7.56 5.31
N ARG A 467 -0.53 -8.67 5.14
CA ARG A 467 -2.00 -8.67 5.21
C ARG A 467 -2.54 -8.07 6.50
N ILE A 468 -1.83 -8.29 7.60
CA ILE A 468 -2.18 -7.77 8.92
C ILE A 468 -2.46 -6.26 8.89
N PHE A 469 -1.67 -5.46 8.17
CA PHE A 469 -1.84 -4.01 8.10
C PHE A 469 -3.11 -3.59 7.36
N MET A 470 -3.54 -4.36 6.36
CA MET A 470 -4.83 -4.16 5.68
C MET A 470 -6.01 -4.49 6.61
N LEU A 471 -5.92 -5.63 7.32
CA LEU A 471 -6.96 -6.08 8.24
C LEU A 471 -7.09 -5.19 9.47
N LEU A 472 -5.96 -4.72 10.03
CA LEU A 472 -5.97 -3.77 11.16
C LEU A 472 -6.58 -2.42 10.78
N ASN A 473 -6.47 -2.01 9.53
CA ASN A 473 -7.12 -0.79 9.06
C ASN A 473 -8.66 -0.94 9.05
N GLU A 474 -9.19 -2.10 8.67
CA GLU A 474 -10.63 -2.40 8.76
C GLU A 474 -11.11 -2.47 10.22
N LEU A 475 -10.32 -3.07 11.11
CA LEU A 475 -10.62 -3.07 12.55
C LEU A 475 -10.61 -1.65 13.14
N LEU A 476 -9.60 -0.84 12.82
CA LEU A 476 -9.53 0.57 13.23
C LEU A 476 -10.74 1.36 12.74
N HIS A 477 -11.16 1.14 11.50
CA HIS A 477 -12.36 1.76 10.95
C HIS A 477 -13.60 1.43 11.82
N ALA A 478 -13.81 0.15 12.12
CA ALA A 478 -14.94 -0.30 12.94
C ALA A 478 -14.91 0.32 14.36
N CYS A 479 -13.73 0.36 15.01
CA CYS A 479 -13.55 0.96 16.33
C CYS A 479 -13.83 2.46 16.35
N ILE A 480 -13.37 3.18 15.31
CA ILE A 480 -13.57 4.63 15.16
C ILE A 480 -15.03 4.98 14.97
N GLN A 481 -15.79 4.18 14.22
CA GLN A 481 -17.24 4.40 14.00
C GLN A 481 -18.03 4.33 15.32
N LYS A 482 -17.59 3.54 16.28
CA LYS A 482 -18.26 3.40 17.60
C LYS A 482 -17.86 4.49 18.61
N CYS A 483 -17.17 5.55 18.19
CA CYS A 483 -16.77 6.69 19.03
C CYS A 483 -15.91 6.35 20.28
N ARG A 484 -15.07 5.30 20.21
CA ARG A 484 -14.20 4.88 21.32
C ARG A 484 -12.80 5.49 21.18
N TRP A 485 -12.74 6.81 21.10
CA TRP A 485 -11.55 7.56 20.68
C TRP A 485 -10.28 7.31 21.51
N GLN A 486 -10.37 7.04 22.83
CA GLN A 486 -9.18 6.88 23.68
C GLN A 486 -8.43 5.57 23.41
N GLN A 487 -9.17 4.46 23.25
CA GLN A 487 -8.59 3.15 22.96
C GLN A 487 -8.15 3.05 21.51
N SER A 488 -9.01 3.47 20.59
CA SER A 488 -8.69 3.47 19.16
C SER A 488 -7.48 4.35 18.82
N LYS A 489 -7.25 5.43 19.59
CA LYS A 489 -6.03 6.24 19.47
C LYS A 489 -4.77 5.43 19.78
N LYS A 490 -4.77 4.66 20.88
CA LYS A 490 -3.61 3.81 21.24
C LYS A 490 -3.33 2.76 20.18
N LEU A 491 -4.39 2.13 19.67
CA LEU A 491 -4.27 1.14 18.60
C LEU A 491 -3.72 1.76 17.31
N ALA A 492 -4.27 2.90 16.88
CA ALA A 492 -3.80 3.60 15.68
C ALA A 492 -2.32 4.00 15.80
N ASP A 493 -1.91 4.50 16.96
CA ASP A 493 -0.52 4.86 17.23
C ASP A 493 0.41 3.64 17.15
N ALA A 494 0.03 2.53 17.79
CA ALA A 494 0.80 1.29 17.78
C ALA A 494 0.93 0.70 16.37
N VAL A 495 -0.15 0.70 15.58
CA VAL A 495 -0.13 0.26 14.18
C VAL A 495 0.78 1.16 13.35
N ALA A 496 0.65 2.48 13.48
CA ALA A 496 1.49 3.44 12.76
C ALA A 496 2.97 3.29 13.12
N ALA A 497 3.30 3.16 14.40
CA ALA A 497 4.67 2.96 14.87
C ALA A 497 5.26 1.63 14.36
N THR A 498 4.44 0.59 14.21
CA THR A 498 4.90 -0.70 13.66
C THR A 498 5.16 -0.58 12.17
N MET A 499 4.28 0.07 11.41
CA MET A 499 4.46 0.29 9.97
C MET A 499 5.73 1.09 9.65
N GLN A 500 6.11 2.06 10.49
CA GLN A 500 7.33 2.85 10.30
C GLN A 500 8.65 2.06 10.47
N ARG A 501 8.59 0.88 11.05
CA ARG A 501 9.75 -0.02 11.20
C ARG A 501 9.90 -0.99 10.04
N LEU A 502 8.93 -1.05 9.13
CA LEU A 502 8.99 -1.92 7.95
C LEU A 502 10.05 -1.43 6.96
N PRO A 503 10.73 -2.34 6.24
CA PRO A 503 11.60 -1.98 5.11
C PRO A 503 10.84 -1.25 4.02
N ASP A 504 11.51 -0.38 3.27
CA ASP A 504 10.93 0.38 2.16
C ASP A 504 10.23 -0.51 1.13
N ALA A 505 10.81 -1.69 0.82
CA ALA A 505 10.18 -2.66 -0.08
C ALA A 505 8.81 -3.15 0.41
N SER A 506 8.64 -3.35 1.72
CA SER A 506 7.36 -3.75 2.32
C SER A 506 6.35 -2.61 2.30
N VAL A 507 6.79 -1.38 2.56
CA VAL A 507 5.95 -0.18 2.46
C VAL A 507 5.49 0.04 1.02
N GLN A 508 6.36 -0.21 0.03
CA GLN A 508 6.01 -0.15 -1.39
C GLN A 508 4.92 -1.17 -1.74
N ILE A 509 5.01 -2.41 -1.27
CA ILE A 509 3.96 -3.43 -1.47
C ILE A 509 2.63 -2.98 -0.87
N LEU A 510 2.63 -2.41 0.34
CA LEU A 510 1.41 -1.84 0.93
C LEU A 510 0.85 -0.70 0.07
N GLY A 511 1.70 0.14 -0.51
CA GLY A 511 1.32 1.17 -1.47
C GLY A 511 0.63 0.59 -2.71
N GLU A 512 1.17 -0.47 -3.30
CA GLU A 512 0.55 -1.18 -4.42
C GLU A 512 -0.81 -1.78 -4.04
N TRP A 513 -0.94 -2.35 -2.84
CA TRP A 513 -2.23 -2.85 -2.35
C TRP A 513 -3.25 -1.73 -2.11
N TRP A 514 -2.83 -0.56 -1.59
CA TRP A 514 -3.70 0.61 -1.49
C TRP A 514 -4.13 1.11 -2.87
N SER A 515 -3.21 1.09 -3.85
CA SER A 515 -3.53 1.48 -5.22
C SER A 515 -4.54 0.52 -5.88
N SER A 516 -4.64 -0.72 -5.44
CA SER A 516 -5.61 -1.71 -5.93
C SER A 516 -7.01 -1.56 -5.31
N LEU A 517 -7.16 -0.79 -4.22
CA LEU A 517 -8.44 -0.56 -3.54
C LEU A 517 -9.46 0.14 -4.45
N SER A 518 -10.74 -0.04 -4.17
CA SER A 518 -11.78 0.81 -4.76
C SER A 518 -11.63 2.26 -4.30
N PRO A 519 -12.08 3.26 -5.07
CA PRO A 519 -12.04 4.66 -4.62
C PRO A 519 -12.71 4.86 -3.25
N SER A 520 -13.84 4.21 -3.00
CA SER A 520 -14.57 4.30 -1.72
C SER A 520 -13.78 3.69 -0.56
N ASP A 521 -13.04 2.60 -0.79
CA ASP A 521 -12.22 1.97 0.23
C ASP A 521 -10.97 2.81 0.53
N MET A 522 -10.35 3.36 -0.52
CA MET A 522 -9.20 4.26 -0.35
C MET A 522 -9.59 5.53 0.44
N ILE A 523 -10.72 6.15 0.12
CA ILE A 523 -11.26 7.30 0.89
C ILE A 523 -11.43 6.91 2.36
N ARG A 524 -11.99 5.74 2.64
CA ARG A 524 -12.20 5.22 4.00
C ARG A 524 -10.88 5.06 4.75
N TYR A 525 -9.86 4.51 4.11
CA TYR A 525 -8.53 4.33 4.69
C TYR A 525 -7.89 5.69 5.04
N VAL A 526 -7.94 6.64 4.12
CA VAL A 526 -7.48 8.02 4.38
C VAL A 526 -8.22 8.63 5.56
N GLN A 527 -9.54 8.46 5.64
CA GLN A 527 -10.36 9.00 6.74
C GLN A 527 -10.00 8.40 8.11
N VAL A 528 -9.65 7.11 8.18
CA VAL A 528 -9.18 6.47 9.42
C VAL A 528 -7.95 7.21 9.96
N TRP A 529 -6.95 7.42 9.13
CA TRP A 529 -5.70 8.07 9.53
C TRP A 529 -5.84 9.57 9.77
N LYS A 530 -6.66 10.27 8.98
CA LYS A 530 -7.01 11.67 9.26
C LYS A 530 -7.67 11.84 10.62
N ARG A 531 -8.61 10.96 10.95
CA ARG A 531 -9.31 11.00 12.24
C ARG A 531 -8.37 10.65 13.39
N ALA A 532 -7.49 9.66 13.21
CA ALA A 532 -6.45 9.35 14.19
C ALA A 532 -5.52 10.54 14.44
N LEU A 533 -5.12 11.26 13.40
CA LEU A 533 -4.29 12.47 13.51
C LEU A 533 -5.01 13.59 14.26
N SER A 534 -6.31 13.79 14.01
CA SER A 534 -7.11 14.84 14.67
C SER A 534 -7.22 14.66 16.20
N TRP A 535 -7.02 13.44 16.71
CA TRP A 535 -7.03 13.18 18.16
C TRP A 535 -5.72 13.51 18.86
N ILE A 536 -4.65 13.78 18.10
CA ILE A 536 -3.35 14.09 18.66
C ILE A 536 -3.27 15.58 18.93
N LYS A 537 -3.00 15.95 20.19
CA LYS A 537 -2.74 17.34 20.56
C LYS A 537 -1.29 17.67 20.19
N ILE A 538 -1.05 18.01 18.92
CA ILE A 538 0.24 18.44 18.41
C ILE A 538 0.72 19.65 19.27
N PHE A 539 2.02 19.79 19.51
CA PHE A 539 2.71 20.78 20.33
C PHE A 539 2.63 20.58 21.86
N LYS A 540 1.89 19.57 22.39
CA LYS A 540 1.80 19.38 23.85
C LYS A 540 2.95 18.59 24.46
N SER A 541 3.54 17.64 23.74
CA SER A 541 4.66 16.83 24.23
C SER A 541 5.44 16.16 23.08
N ALA A 542 6.68 15.77 23.34
CA ALA A 542 7.52 15.00 22.40
C ALA A 542 6.83 13.69 21.96
N SER A 543 6.16 12.99 22.88
CA SER A 543 5.39 11.77 22.58
C SER A 543 4.26 12.02 21.60
N CYS A 544 3.48 13.12 21.75
CA CYS A 544 2.44 13.50 20.80
C CYS A 544 3.01 13.81 19.41
N ASN A 545 4.19 14.43 19.36
CA ASN A 545 4.86 14.74 18.10
C ASN A 545 5.33 13.48 17.37
N SER A 546 5.88 12.49 18.09
CA SER A 546 6.27 11.19 17.50
C SER A 546 5.05 10.46 16.91
N GLN A 547 3.94 10.40 17.67
CA GLN A 547 2.69 9.80 17.21
C GLN A 547 2.16 10.46 15.94
N ALA A 548 2.13 11.80 15.91
CA ALA A 548 1.69 12.56 14.74
C ALA A 548 2.58 12.28 13.53
N ARG A 549 3.91 12.21 13.74
CA ARG A 549 4.88 11.94 12.66
C ARG A 549 4.63 10.57 12.02
N ASN A 550 4.41 9.52 12.81
CA ASN A 550 4.13 8.18 12.31
C ASN A 550 2.88 8.14 11.43
N ILE A 551 1.79 8.78 11.88
CA ILE A 551 0.54 8.85 11.09
C ILE A 551 0.72 9.70 9.83
N LEU A 552 1.45 10.81 9.91
CA LEU A 552 1.72 11.67 8.76
C LEU A 552 2.48 10.95 7.66
N LEU A 553 3.45 10.11 8.01
CA LEU A 553 4.19 9.30 7.05
C LEU A 553 3.29 8.28 6.33
N ILE A 554 2.34 7.65 7.03
CA ILE A 554 1.35 6.76 6.39
C ILE A 554 0.49 7.54 5.40
N LEU A 555 -0.06 8.68 5.81
CA LEU A 555 -0.85 9.54 4.93
C LEU A 555 -0.04 10.03 3.72
N GLN A 556 1.25 10.31 3.91
CA GLN A 556 2.16 10.71 2.84
C GLN A 556 2.39 9.58 1.83
N HIS A 557 2.61 8.35 2.31
CA HIS A 557 2.73 7.17 1.42
C HIS A 557 1.43 6.92 0.64
N MET A 558 0.27 7.03 1.30
CA MET A 558 -1.03 6.91 0.63
C MET A 558 -1.26 8.02 -0.40
N TYR A 559 -0.84 9.24 -0.09
CA TYR A 559 -0.91 10.39 -1.01
C TYR A 559 -0.04 10.16 -2.25
N HIS A 560 1.24 9.75 -2.09
CA HIS A 560 2.13 9.45 -3.21
C HIS A 560 1.60 8.31 -4.09
N THR A 561 1.02 7.28 -3.46
CA THR A 561 0.35 6.21 -4.21
C THR A 561 -0.83 6.74 -5.03
N ASN A 562 -1.60 7.69 -4.48
CA ASN A 562 -2.71 8.31 -5.19
C ASN A 562 -2.25 9.25 -6.30
N GLU A 563 -1.12 9.97 -6.15
CA GLU A 563 -0.55 10.83 -7.20
C GLU A 563 -0.26 10.05 -8.50
N ILE A 564 0.22 8.81 -8.37
CA ILE A 564 0.52 7.93 -9.52
C ILE A 564 -0.77 7.47 -10.22
N ASN A 565 -1.79 7.13 -9.45
CA ASN A 565 -2.99 6.44 -9.94
C ASN A 565 -4.24 7.33 -10.06
N MET A 566 -4.24 8.52 -9.48
CA MET A 566 -5.32 9.54 -9.52
C MET A 566 -6.71 9.01 -9.18
N LYS A 567 -6.83 8.04 -8.26
CA LYS A 567 -8.09 7.33 -7.95
C LYS A 567 -9.11 8.14 -7.17
N ILE A 568 -8.62 8.98 -6.26
CA ILE A 568 -9.47 9.79 -5.38
C ILE A 568 -9.06 11.25 -5.46
N PRO A 569 -10.00 12.19 -5.25
CA PRO A 569 -9.68 13.61 -5.22
C PRO A 569 -8.63 13.91 -4.13
N GLU A 570 -7.66 14.72 -4.45
CA GLU A 570 -6.60 15.11 -3.51
C GLU A 570 -7.15 15.85 -2.28
N THR A 571 -8.28 16.57 -2.45
CA THR A 571 -9.00 17.21 -1.35
C THR A 571 -9.42 16.25 -0.24
N THR A 572 -9.50 14.94 -0.53
CA THR A 572 -9.76 13.89 0.46
C THR A 572 -8.71 13.88 1.58
N PHE A 573 -7.46 14.22 1.26
CA PHE A 573 -6.36 14.28 2.23
C PHE A 573 -6.37 15.56 3.06
N CYS A 574 -7.00 16.65 2.60
CA CYS A 574 -6.96 17.94 3.26
C CYS A 574 -7.62 17.90 4.64
N LEU A 575 -7.00 18.59 5.60
CA LEU A 575 -7.51 18.84 6.95
C LEU A 575 -8.06 20.28 7.03
N GLU A 576 -9.00 20.49 7.94
CA GLU A 576 -9.46 21.84 8.27
C GLU A 576 -8.53 22.45 9.33
N PHE A 577 -7.92 23.59 8.98
CA PHE A 577 -7.03 24.31 9.86
C PHE A 577 -7.64 25.64 10.30
N THR A 578 -7.49 25.97 11.59
CA THR A 578 -7.81 27.32 12.05
C THR A 578 -6.64 28.27 11.78
N PRO A 579 -6.88 29.56 11.51
CA PRO A 579 -5.82 30.53 11.31
C PRO A 579 -4.83 30.60 12.49
N MET A 580 -5.33 30.48 13.71
CA MET A 580 -4.50 30.46 14.92
C MET A 580 -3.56 29.26 14.96
N PHE A 581 -4.01 28.08 14.55
CA PHE A 581 -3.18 26.88 14.46
C PHE A 581 -2.07 27.06 13.41
N LEU A 582 -2.41 27.53 12.22
CA LEU A 582 -1.43 27.78 11.14
C LEU A 582 -0.36 28.80 11.55
N MET A 583 -0.75 29.84 12.28
CA MET A 583 0.18 30.83 12.81
C MET A 583 1.16 30.21 13.83
N GLU A 584 0.69 29.31 14.69
CA GLU A 584 1.54 28.65 15.68
C GLU A 584 2.51 27.66 15.00
N ASP A 585 2.03 26.88 14.04
CA ASP A 585 2.83 25.96 13.23
C ASP A 585 3.92 26.69 12.43
N LEU A 586 3.58 27.84 11.82
CA LEU A 586 4.53 28.70 11.13
C LEU A 586 5.61 29.28 12.07
N LYS A 587 5.24 29.67 13.31
CA LYS A 587 6.22 30.13 14.33
C LYS A 587 7.22 29.02 14.64
N HIS A 588 6.77 27.78 14.84
CA HIS A 588 7.63 26.63 15.07
C HIS A 588 8.54 26.36 13.86
N TRP A 589 8.04 26.49 12.65
CA TRP A 589 8.88 26.37 11.45
C TRP A 589 10.04 27.38 11.44
N ARG A 590 9.76 28.65 11.73
CA ARG A 590 10.77 29.72 11.74
C ARG A 590 11.78 29.61 12.88
N THR A 591 11.41 29.06 14.01
CA THR A 591 12.29 28.93 15.19
C THR A 591 13.20 27.71 15.15
N LYS A 592 12.99 26.76 14.23
CA LYS A 592 13.71 25.48 14.12
C LYS A 592 15.25 25.59 13.99
N SER A 593 15.76 26.68 13.48
CA SER A 593 17.22 26.89 13.29
C SER A 593 18.04 26.92 14.59
N LYS A 594 17.39 26.94 15.77
CA LYS A 594 18.04 27.10 17.07
C LYS A 594 18.08 25.80 17.94
N LEU A 595 17.41 24.70 17.54
CA LEU A 595 17.32 23.46 18.31
C LEU A 595 18.29 22.40 17.77
N LYS A 596 19.10 21.80 18.67
CA LYS A 596 20.19 20.89 18.31
C LYS A 596 19.82 19.40 18.20
N ASN A 597 18.68 18.95 18.75
CA ASN A 597 18.30 17.54 18.77
C ASN A 597 17.11 17.26 17.85
N ALA A 598 17.26 16.30 16.93
CA ALA A 598 16.26 15.99 15.91
C ALA A 598 14.95 15.39 16.49
N ASP A 599 15.03 14.63 17.59
CA ASP A 599 13.89 13.89 18.16
C ASP A 599 12.93 14.75 18.98
N ASP A 600 13.41 15.87 19.52
CA ASP A 600 12.61 16.81 20.32
C ASP A 600 11.89 17.88 19.47
N LEU A 601 12.09 17.87 18.16
CA LEU A 601 11.52 18.88 17.29
C LEU A 601 10.00 18.71 17.14
N PRO A 602 9.21 19.78 17.30
CA PRO A 602 7.78 19.74 17.05
C PRO A 602 7.50 19.32 15.60
N VAL A 603 6.42 18.58 15.40
CA VAL A 603 5.92 18.29 14.06
C VAL A 603 5.38 19.58 13.47
N ILE A 604 5.86 19.93 12.29
CA ILE A 604 5.45 21.10 11.53
C ILE A 604 4.54 20.63 10.39
N LEU A 605 3.24 20.88 10.50
CA LEU A 605 2.26 20.43 9.49
C LEU A 605 2.40 21.16 8.16
N CYS A 606 2.87 22.39 8.15
CA CYS A 606 3.22 23.09 6.92
C CYS A 606 4.26 22.36 6.05
N LYS A 607 5.00 21.39 6.58
CA LYS A 607 5.90 20.53 5.80
C LYS A 607 5.21 19.37 5.08
N TYR A 608 3.90 19.23 5.27
CA TYR A 608 3.05 18.23 4.64
C TYR A 608 1.95 18.93 3.82
N PRO A 609 2.30 19.59 2.71
CA PRO A 609 1.37 20.45 1.96
C PRO A 609 0.17 19.70 1.38
N PHE A 610 0.25 18.39 1.22
CA PHE A 610 -0.88 17.57 0.78
C PHE A 610 -2.05 17.52 1.78
N LEU A 611 -1.82 17.90 3.05
CA LEU A 611 -2.87 18.03 4.07
C LEU A 611 -3.60 19.36 4.03
N MET A 612 -3.11 20.32 3.23
CA MET A 612 -3.63 21.69 3.20
C MET A 612 -4.40 21.92 1.90
N ASP A 613 -5.57 22.51 2.02
CA ASP A 613 -6.26 23.10 0.89
C ASP A 613 -5.53 24.37 0.41
N LEU A 614 -5.86 24.81 -0.78
CA LEU A 614 -5.22 25.98 -1.39
C LEU A 614 -5.38 27.25 -0.53
N LYS A 615 -6.53 27.39 0.15
CA LYS A 615 -6.82 28.50 1.06
C LYS A 615 -5.85 28.50 2.25
N SER A 616 -5.64 27.36 2.89
CA SER A 616 -4.70 27.22 4.00
C SER A 616 -3.25 27.48 3.58
N LYS A 617 -2.82 26.96 2.41
CA LYS A 617 -1.48 27.21 1.85
C LYS A 617 -1.24 28.71 1.61
N LYS A 618 -2.20 29.36 0.96
CA LYS A 618 -2.15 30.81 0.71
C LYS A 618 -2.13 31.60 2.01
N MET A 619 -2.92 31.21 3.00
CA MET A 619 -2.95 31.84 4.31
C MET A 619 -1.59 31.75 5.03
N VAL A 620 -0.91 30.59 5.00
CA VAL A 620 0.44 30.43 5.56
C VAL A 620 1.43 31.33 4.86
N PHE A 621 1.38 31.41 3.52
CA PHE A 621 2.24 32.28 2.73
C PHE A 621 2.03 33.76 3.10
N ASP A 622 0.79 34.23 3.19
CA ASP A 622 0.44 35.59 3.54
C ASP A 622 0.82 35.95 4.98
N MET A 623 0.61 35.04 5.93
CA MET A 623 1.06 35.21 7.31
C MET A 623 2.57 35.37 7.40
N ASN A 624 3.34 34.59 6.63
CA ASN A 624 4.80 34.74 6.57
C ASN A 624 5.22 36.08 5.99
N SER A 625 4.55 36.50 4.90
CA SER A 625 4.82 37.82 4.28
C SER A 625 4.54 38.93 5.27
N ALA A 626 3.44 38.89 6.00
CA ALA A 626 3.09 39.89 7.03
C ALA A 626 4.12 39.90 8.19
N ILE A 627 4.57 38.74 8.66
CA ILE A 627 5.59 38.63 9.73
C ILE A 627 6.92 39.24 9.26
N THR A 628 7.34 38.99 8.01
CA THR A 628 8.61 39.50 7.49
C THR A 628 8.56 41.00 7.17
N GLN A 629 7.40 41.52 6.87
CA GLN A 629 7.17 43.00 6.70
C GLN A 629 7.13 43.73 8.02
N ALA A 630 6.84 43.08 9.15
CA ALA A 630 6.74 43.68 10.48
C ALA A 630 8.12 44.00 11.09
N PRO A 631 8.26 45.06 11.92
CA PRO A 631 9.48 45.35 12.66
C PRO A 631 9.84 44.19 13.62
N PRO A 632 11.13 43.90 13.86
CA PRO A 632 11.59 42.76 14.67
C PRO A 632 11.01 42.70 16.08
N GLN A 633 10.59 43.82 16.67
CA GLN A 633 10.03 43.90 18.03
C GLN A 633 8.55 43.53 18.11
N MET A 634 7.83 43.38 16.98
CA MET A 634 6.38 43.11 16.95
C MET A 634 6.00 41.80 16.25
N ALA A 635 6.95 41.01 15.78
CA ALA A 635 6.72 39.76 15.06
C ALA A 635 5.96 38.69 15.83
N PHE A 636 5.65 38.87 17.12
CA PHE A 636 5.03 37.88 17.98
C PHE A 636 3.64 38.24 18.52
N VAL A 637 3.07 39.38 18.17
CA VAL A 637 1.76 39.84 18.68
C VAL A 637 0.89 40.31 17.51
N VAL A 638 0.20 39.36 16.84
CA VAL A 638 -0.89 39.74 15.92
C VAL A 638 -2.12 38.89 16.21
N PRO A 639 -3.04 39.35 17.07
CA PRO A 639 -4.42 38.91 17.03
C PRO A 639 -5.18 39.68 15.93
N TYR A 640 -6.25 39.12 15.44
CA TYR A 640 -7.20 39.67 14.48
C TYR A 640 -7.44 41.16 14.65
N GLY A 641 -7.13 41.93 13.62
CA GLY A 641 -7.39 43.37 13.54
C GLY A 641 -6.11 44.17 13.32
N TRP A 642 -5.65 44.24 12.06
CA TRP A 642 -4.49 45.04 11.68
C TRP A 642 -4.82 46.54 11.75
N ILE A 643 -4.22 47.23 12.71
CA ILE A 643 -4.13 48.69 12.66
C ILE A 643 -2.72 49.03 12.13
N PRO A 644 -2.55 49.72 10.98
CA PRO A 644 -1.24 50.10 10.48
C PRO A 644 -0.53 51.01 11.48
N GLN A 645 0.65 50.63 11.94
CA GLN A 645 1.46 51.51 12.79
C GLN A 645 2.25 52.52 11.93
N PRO A 646 2.36 53.77 12.35
CA PRO A 646 2.86 54.87 11.51
C PRO A 646 4.35 54.87 11.19
N ASN A 647 5.16 53.88 11.62
CA ASN A 647 6.63 53.88 11.45
C ASN A 647 7.21 52.66 10.74
N GLN A 648 6.45 51.95 9.91
CA GLN A 648 7.02 50.90 9.08
C GLN A 648 7.89 51.47 7.96
N LYS A 649 9.15 50.96 7.81
CA LYS A 649 9.98 51.27 6.64
C LYS A 649 9.31 50.61 5.42
N LYS A 650 8.66 51.41 4.61
CA LYS A 650 7.98 51.01 3.36
C LYS A 650 8.99 51.03 2.21
N PHE A 651 8.87 50.10 1.27
CA PHE A 651 9.55 50.19 -0.01
C PHE A 651 8.75 51.13 -0.93
N LYS A 652 9.32 52.29 -1.22
CA LYS A 652 8.67 53.35 -2.02
C LYS A 652 9.17 53.24 -3.45
N LEU A 653 8.29 52.87 -4.37
CA LEU A 653 8.56 52.78 -5.80
C LEU A 653 7.94 53.98 -6.48
N ARG A 654 8.77 54.79 -7.15
CA ARG A 654 8.32 56.02 -7.87
C ARG A 654 8.40 55.76 -9.36
N VAL A 655 7.28 55.80 -10.05
CA VAL A 655 7.16 55.44 -11.45
C VAL A 655 6.49 56.55 -12.28
N GLN A 656 6.85 56.62 -13.56
CA GLN A 656 6.29 57.57 -14.53
C GLN A 656 5.30 56.82 -15.42
N ARG A 657 4.04 57.29 -15.52
CA ARG A 657 3.05 56.64 -16.41
C ARG A 657 3.46 56.65 -17.88
N ALA A 658 4.17 57.71 -18.36
CA ALA A 658 4.59 57.81 -19.75
C ALA A 658 5.71 56.80 -20.14
N SER A 659 6.46 56.30 -19.17
CA SER A 659 7.54 55.31 -19.38
C SER A 659 7.55 54.30 -18.22
N LEU A 660 6.41 53.62 -18.01
CA LEU A 660 6.16 52.86 -16.80
C LEU A 660 7.13 51.70 -16.64
N LEU A 661 7.35 50.90 -17.67
CA LEU A 661 8.24 49.73 -17.61
C LEU A 661 9.69 50.14 -17.38
N GLU A 662 10.19 51.14 -18.14
CA GLU A 662 11.57 51.62 -18.03
C GLU A 662 11.84 52.26 -16.66
N SER A 663 10.94 53.11 -16.18
CA SER A 663 11.07 53.74 -14.86
C SER A 663 10.98 52.70 -13.72
N THR A 664 10.14 51.67 -13.86
CA THR A 664 10.06 50.55 -12.92
C THR A 664 11.36 49.77 -12.86
N PHE A 665 11.92 49.36 -14.00
CA PHE A 665 13.18 48.60 -14.02
C PHE A 665 14.35 49.42 -13.47
N ARG A 666 14.43 50.69 -13.77
CA ARG A 666 15.44 51.59 -13.21
C ARG A 666 15.36 51.70 -11.69
N GLU A 667 14.17 51.91 -11.12
CA GLU A 667 13.95 52.03 -9.69
C GLU A 667 14.24 50.68 -8.96
N LEU A 668 13.81 49.56 -9.53
CA LEU A 668 14.10 48.21 -8.98
C LEU A 668 15.59 47.88 -9.04
N ALA A 669 16.28 48.21 -10.13
CA ALA A 669 17.72 47.97 -10.24
C ALA A 669 18.54 48.81 -9.25
N ALA A 670 18.09 50.01 -8.89
CA ALA A 670 18.72 50.89 -7.92
C ALA A 670 18.40 50.54 -6.47
N ALA A 671 17.34 49.78 -6.20
CA ALA A 671 16.85 49.46 -4.87
C ALA A 671 17.73 48.42 -4.15
N PRO A 672 18.02 48.58 -2.87
CA PRO A 672 18.65 47.52 -2.07
C PRO A 672 17.76 46.25 -2.03
N HIS A 673 18.34 45.06 -2.22
CA HIS A 673 17.61 43.77 -2.21
C HIS A 673 16.79 43.53 -0.92
N SER A 674 17.25 44.10 0.22
CA SER A 674 16.52 44.05 1.51
C SER A 674 15.18 44.77 1.47
N ASP A 675 14.98 45.67 0.52
CA ASP A 675 13.77 46.50 0.43
C ASP A 675 12.62 45.72 -0.21
N PHE A 676 12.90 44.71 -1.03
CA PHE A 676 11.87 43.89 -1.67
C PHE A 676 11.02 43.07 -0.69
N LYS A 677 11.47 42.89 0.56
CA LYS A 677 10.70 42.24 1.63
C LYS A 677 9.92 43.22 2.52
N LYS A 678 9.93 44.49 2.21
CA LYS A 678 9.13 45.53 2.90
C LYS A 678 7.77 45.68 2.22
N GLN A 679 6.84 46.35 2.89
CA GLN A 679 5.56 46.70 2.30
C GLN A 679 5.78 47.64 1.10
N LEU A 680 5.35 47.25 -0.07
CA LEU A 680 5.44 48.05 -1.29
C LEU A 680 4.41 49.19 -1.25
N VAL A 681 4.87 50.37 -1.61
CA VAL A 681 4.02 51.57 -1.86
C VAL A 681 4.45 52.16 -3.18
N VAL A 682 3.52 52.34 -4.10
CA VAL A 682 3.77 52.88 -5.44
C VAL A 682 3.28 54.30 -5.52
N PHE A 683 4.13 55.18 -6.11
CA PHE A 683 3.81 56.57 -6.38
C PHE A 683 3.91 56.83 -7.88
N PHE A 684 2.79 57.25 -8.47
CA PHE A 684 2.78 57.78 -9.84
C PHE A 684 3.07 59.28 -9.85
N ASP A 685 3.72 59.75 -10.91
CA ASP A 685 3.97 61.21 -11.08
C ASP A 685 2.65 61.97 -11.01
N GLY A 686 2.61 63.00 -10.13
CA GLY A 686 1.45 63.86 -9.95
C GLY A 686 0.35 63.35 -9.00
N ASN A 687 0.47 62.11 -8.50
CA ASN A 687 -0.50 61.54 -7.52
C ASN A 687 0.22 61.11 -6.23
N TYR A 688 -0.14 61.73 -5.09
CA TYR A 688 0.47 61.47 -3.78
C TYR A 688 -0.40 60.62 -2.84
N ALA A 689 -1.50 60.06 -3.34
CA ALA A 689 -2.35 59.20 -2.53
C ALA A 689 -1.59 57.91 -2.15
N VAL A 690 -1.56 57.61 -0.87
CA VAL A 690 -0.89 56.42 -0.32
C VAL A 690 -1.96 55.38 -0.02
N ASP A 691 -2.42 54.64 -1.03
CA ASP A 691 -3.42 53.63 -0.86
C ASP A 691 -3.05 52.31 -1.58
N ASP A 692 -3.67 51.17 -1.19
CA ASP A 692 -3.53 49.89 -1.87
C ASP A 692 -3.95 49.91 -3.35
N VAL A 693 -4.71 50.91 -3.70
CA VAL A 693 -5.14 51.25 -5.06
C VAL A 693 -3.98 51.36 -6.05
N ASN A 694 -2.99 52.17 -5.71
CA ASN A 694 -1.85 52.36 -6.60
C ASN A 694 -1.05 51.11 -6.92
N LYS A 695 -1.07 50.13 -6.01
CA LYS A 695 -0.38 48.82 -6.26
C LYS A 695 -1.11 47.99 -7.29
N LYS A 696 -2.42 47.91 -7.22
CA LYS A 696 -3.22 47.13 -8.17
C LYS A 696 -3.09 47.69 -9.58
N ASP A 697 -3.31 48.98 -9.74
CA ASP A 697 -3.17 49.67 -11.02
C ASP A 697 -1.75 49.54 -11.59
N PHE A 698 -0.74 49.71 -10.72
CA PHE A 698 0.65 49.54 -11.09
C PHE A 698 0.94 48.11 -11.65
N PHE A 699 0.55 47.07 -10.91
CA PHE A 699 0.81 45.69 -11.40
C PHE A 699 0.02 45.39 -12.67
N TYR A 700 -1.20 45.89 -12.78
CA TYR A 700 -1.98 45.73 -14.00
C TYR A 700 -1.29 46.41 -15.21
N GLU A 701 -0.97 47.68 -15.11
CA GLU A 701 -0.36 48.45 -16.21
C GLU A 701 1.03 47.90 -16.59
N VAL A 702 1.92 47.64 -15.62
CA VAL A 702 3.29 47.21 -15.88
C VAL A 702 3.31 45.78 -16.48
N PHE A 703 2.44 44.85 -16.04
CA PHE A 703 2.36 43.53 -16.64
C PHE A 703 1.70 43.54 -18.02
N HIS A 704 0.81 44.48 -18.29
CA HIS A 704 0.24 44.67 -19.63
C HIS A 704 1.31 45.17 -20.60
N GLU A 705 2.14 46.13 -20.20
CA GLU A 705 3.27 46.64 -21.00
C GLU A 705 4.35 45.55 -21.19
N LEU A 706 4.69 44.83 -20.12
CA LEU A 706 5.63 43.69 -20.18
C LEU A 706 5.19 42.58 -21.15
N MET A 707 3.89 42.23 -21.17
CA MET A 707 3.31 41.19 -22.01
C MET A 707 2.95 41.71 -23.40
N SER A 708 3.33 42.89 -23.77
CA SER A 708 3.18 43.40 -25.14
C SER A 708 4.30 42.86 -26.04
N VAL A 709 4.03 42.82 -27.33
CA VAL A 709 5.05 42.42 -28.36
C VAL A 709 6.21 43.39 -28.39
N GLU A 710 5.93 44.66 -28.10
CA GLU A 710 6.91 45.78 -28.11
C GLU A 710 7.97 45.61 -27.02
N SER A 711 7.69 44.85 -25.93
CA SER A 711 8.71 44.61 -24.90
C SER A 711 9.90 43.77 -25.38
N GLY A 712 9.72 42.98 -26.45
CA GLY A 712 10.75 42.10 -27.01
C GLY A 712 11.28 40.98 -26.08
N MET A 713 10.66 40.81 -24.88
CA MET A 713 11.14 39.84 -23.91
C MET A 713 10.59 38.42 -24.14
N PHE A 714 9.43 38.31 -24.79
CA PHE A 714 8.70 37.06 -24.88
C PHE A 714 8.29 36.73 -26.31
N VAL A 715 8.19 35.44 -26.60
CA VAL A 715 7.58 34.93 -27.84
C VAL A 715 6.18 34.41 -27.50
N PHE A 716 5.27 34.55 -28.43
CA PHE A 716 3.87 34.16 -28.25
C PHE A 716 3.54 32.94 -29.10
N ASN A 717 2.63 32.08 -28.66
CA ASN A 717 2.08 31.02 -29.47
C ASN A 717 1.27 31.60 -30.66
N ASP A 718 0.90 30.74 -31.63
CA ASP A 718 0.18 31.12 -32.84
C ASP A 718 -1.12 31.91 -32.59
N SER A 719 -1.83 31.54 -31.53
CA SER A 719 -3.09 32.20 -31.10
C SER A 719 -2.87 33.48 -30.31
N LYS A 720 -1.62 33.83 -30.00
CA LYS A 720 -1.23 34.95 -29.13
C LYS A 720 -1.85 34.95 -27.74
N THR A 721 -2.23 33.76 -27.24
CA THR A 721 -2.85 33.58 -25.93
C THR A 721 -1.86 33.23 -24.83
N LEU A 722 -0.70 32.65 -25.19
CA LEU A 722 0.33 32.23 -24.25
C LEU A 722 1.69 32.82 -24.65
N ALA A 723 2.47 33.18 -23.66
CA ALA A 723 3.81 33.75 -23.78
C ALA A 723 4.87 32.73 -23.28
N TRP A 724 6.07 32.77 -23.84
CA TRP A 724 7.25 32.07 -23.37
C TRP A 724 8.52 32.92 -23.55
N PHE A 725 9.58 32.56 -22.83
CA PHE A 725 10.86 33.23 -22.92
C PHE A 725 11.42 33.13 -24.35
N SER A 726 11.99 34.24 -24.89
CA SER A 726 12.66 34.19 -26.18
C SER A 726 14.00 33.49 -26.07
N SER A 727 14.31 32.64 -27.05
CA SER A 727 15.64 32.03 -27.22
C SER A 727 16.64 32.99 -27.89
N GLU A 728 16.13 34.01 -28.58
CA GLU A 728 16.96 35.06 -29.18
C GLU A 728 17.11 36.19 -28.16
N VAL A 729 18.26 36.21 -27.49
CA VAL A 729 18.58 37.22 -26.45
C VAL A 729 18.81 38.57 -27.09
N THR A 730 17.75 39.35 -27.22
CA THR A 730 17.82 40.76 -27.65
C THR A 730 17.88 41.73 -26.48
N GLN A 731 17.59 41.23 -25.26
CA GLN A 731 17.50 41.98 -24.01
C GLN A 731 18.60 41.56 -23.02
N ASP A 732 19.01 42.49 -22.12
CA ASP A 732 19.95 42.20 -21.03
C ASP A 732 19.34 41.18 -20.04
N ASP A 733 20.11 40.19 -19.60
CA ASP A 733 19.75 39.19 -18.57
C ASP A 733 19.17 39.88 -17.31
N GLN A 734 19.56 41.08 -17.01
CA GLN A 734 19.04 41.88 -15.90
C GLN A 734 17.53 42.14 -16.02
N HIS A 735 16.95 42.27 -17.19
CA HIS A 735 15.52 42.46 -17.38
C HIS A 735 14.71 41.25 -16.94
N PHE A 736 15.20 40.05 -17.20
CA PHE A 736 14.56 38.80 -16.74
C PHE A 736 14.66 38.60 -15.23
N PHE A 737 15.77 39.02 -14.63
CA PHE A 737 15.91 39.11 -13.19
C PHE A 737 14.87 40.06 -12.57
N LEU A 738 14.74 41.27 -13.09
CA LEU A 738 13.78 42.28 -12.61
C LEU A 738 12.32 41.83 -12.85
N PHE A 739 12.06 41.16 -13.97
CA PHE A 739 10.76 40.51 -14.19
C PHE A 739 10.44 39.47 -13.09
N GLY A 740 11.42 38.66 -12.71
CA GLY A 740 11.28 37.74 -11.58
C GLY A 740 10.98 38.48 -10.26
N VAL A 741 11.67 39.58 -9.99
CA VAL A 741 11.43 40.41 -8.81
C VAL A 741 9.99 40.98 -8.82
N LEU A 742 9.49 41.46 -9.99
CA LEU A 742 8.12 41.96 -10.13
C LEU A 742 7.07 40.88 -9.85
N CYS A 743 7.23 39.68 -10.42
CA CYS A 743 6.36 38.55 -10.15
C CYS A 743 6.37 38.16 -8.65
N GLY A 744 7.55 38.17 -8.04
CA GLY A 744 7.70 37.93 -6.60
C GLY A 744 7.02 39.02 -5.75
N LEU A 745 7.19 40.29 -6.08
CA LEU A 745 6.58 41.44 -5.39
C LEU A 745 5.05 41.38 -5.48
N ALA A 746 4.49 41.03 -6.63
CA ALA A 746 3.05 40.89 -6.79
C ALA A 746 2.50 39.82 -5.85
N LEU A 747 3.07 38.60 -5.88
CA LEU A 747 2.67 37.51 -4.98
C LEU A 747 2.84 37.89 -3.50
N TYR A 748 3.96 38.50 -3.15
CA TYR A 748 4.30 38.90 -1.78
C TYR A 748 3.41 40.04 -1.21
N ASN A 749 2.85 40.88 -2.09
CA ASN A 749 1.93 41.99 -1.76
C ASN A 749 0.45 41.66 -2.05
N ASN A 750 0.12 40.36 -2.28
CA ASN A 750 -1.25 39.89 -2.48
C ASN A 750 -1.95 40.49 -3.73
N CYS A 751 -1.21 40.76 -4.79
CA CYS A 751 -1.73 41.20 -6.07
C CYS A 751 -1.69 40.07 -7.08
N ILE A 752 -2.81 39.85 -7.77
CA ILE A 752 -2.85 39.02 -8.96
C ILE A 752 -2.32 39.78 -10.16
N ILE A 753 -1.74 39.08 -11.12
CA ILE A 753 -1.10 39.70 -12.29
C ILE A 753 -1.56 39.03 -13.59
N HIS A 754 -1.58 39.78 -14.66
CA HIS A 754 -1.76 39.21 -15.99
C HIS A 754 -0.46 38.54 -16.44
N LEU A 755 -0.44 37.21 -16.35
CA LEU A 755 0.72 36.39 -16.66
C LEU A 755 0.29 35.22 -17.58
N PRO A 756 0.20 35.48 -18.91
CA PRO A 756 -0.29 34.50 -19.87
C PRO A 756 0.78 33.43 -20.19
N PHE A 757 1.30 32.78 -19.18
CA PHE A 757 2.27 31.68 -19.33
C PHE A 757 1.60 30.33 -19.15
N PRO A 758 2.04 29.31 -19.92
CA PRO A 758 1.58 27.96 -19.76
C PRO A 758 1.99 27.39 -18.39
N LEU A 759 1.35 26.29 -17.97
CA LEU A 759 1.58 25.67 -16.67
C LEU A 759 3.06 25.31 -16.44
N VAL A 760 3.82 25.11 -17.50
CA VAL A 760 5.25 24.77 -17.44
C VAL A 760 6.10 25.82 -16.73
N LEU A 761 5.74 27.10 -16.74
CA LEU A 761 6.43 28.14 -15.96
C LEU A 761 6.42 27.81 -14.46
N PHE A 762 5.25 27.46 -13.95
CA PHE A 762 5.02 27.14 -12.54
C PHE A 762 5.62 25.78 -12.16
N LYS A 763 5.64 24.82 -13.10
CA LYS A 763 6.37 23.55 -12.94
C LYS A 763 7.87 23.82 -12.75
N LYS A 764 8.47 24.62 -13.62
CA LYS A 764 9.92 24.95 -13.54
C LYS A 764 10.28 25.75 -12.29
N LEU A 765 9.42 26.66 -11.82
CA LEU A 765 9.61 27.37 -10.55
C LEU A 765 9.66 26.41 -9.36
N LEU A 766 8.87 25.32 -9.41
CA LEU A 766 8.78 24.29 -8.37
C LEU A 766 9.72 23.10 -8.59
N ASP A 767 10.65 23.19 -9.52
CA ASP A 767 11.60 22.13 -9.87
C ASP A 767 10.92 20.83 -10.42
N VAL A 768 9.70 20.95 -10.97
CA VAL A 768 8.97 19.88 -11.64
C VAL A 768 9.34 19.84 -13.11
N ARG A 769 9.62 18.66 -13.64
CA ARG A 769 10.01 18.48 -15.05
C ARG A 769 8.83 18.81 -15.99
N PRO A 770 9.10 19.52 -17.11
CA PRO A 770 8.13 19.67 -18.19
C PRO A 770 7.71 18.34 -18.79
N SER A 771 6.50 18.26 -19.32
CA SER A 771 5.91 17.07 -19.95
C SER A 771 5.41 17.39 -21.35
N MET A 772 4.99 16.35 -22.09
CA MET A 772 4.38 16.48 -23.40
C MET A 772 3.09 17.31 -23.39
N GLU A 773 2.31 17.22 -22.33
CA GLU A 773 1.07 18.00 -22.18
C GLU A 773 1.36 19.49 -22.15
N ASP A 774 2.47 19.90 -21.51
CA ASP A 774 2.89 21.31 -21.48
C ASP A 774 3.23 21.85 -22.88
N LEU A 775 3.82 21.00 -23.74
CA LEU A 775 4.11 21.37 -25.11
C LEU A 775 2.83 21.48 -25.95
N LYS A 776 1.87 20.58 -25.78
CA LYS A 776 0.56 20.65 -26.45
C LYS A 776 -0.23 21.88 -26.01
N GLU A 777 -0.08 22.31 -24.75
CA GLU A 777 -0.69 23.56 -24.25
C GLU A 777 -0.15 24.80 -25.00
N PHE A 778 1.15 24.82 -25.30
CA PHE A 778 1.81 25.98 -25.94
C PHE A 778 1.77 25.93 -27.47
N SER A 779 1.90 24.73 -28.09
CA SER A 779 2.00 24.55 -29.55
C SER A 779 1.19 23.37 -30.04
N GLN A 780 0.49 23.50 -31.19
CA GLN A 780 -0.25 22.43 -31.85
C GLN A 780 0.68 21.45 -32.57
N VAL A 781 1.54 20.73 -31.86
CA VAL A 781 2.45 19.72 -32.45
C VAL A 781 1.80 18.34 -32.40
N GLY A 782 1.68 17.69 -33.56
CA GLY A 782 1.25 16.30 -33.70
C GLY A 782 2.30 15.28 -33.15
N GLU A 783 1.84 14.08 -32.84
CA GLU A 783 2.67 12.99 -32.29
C GLU A 783 3.86 12.63 -33.21
N LYS A 784 5.12 12.74 -32.72
CA LYS A 784 6.34 12.22 -33.35
C LYS A 784 7.37 11.74 -32.33
N GLU A 785 8.19 10.78 -32.73
CA GLU A 785 9.16 9.97 -31.95
C GLU A 785 10.28 10.70 -31.18
N PHE A 786 10.40 12.01 -31.22
CA PHE A 786 11.49 12.78 -30.58
C PHE A 786 11.00 13.81 -29.53
N VAL A 787 9.91 13.48 -28.85
CA VAL A 787 9.17 14.43 -28.05
C VAL A 787 9.91 14.93 -26.81
N ASP A 788 10.53 14.03 -26.04
CA ASP A 788 11.22 14.41 -24.79
C ASP A 788 12.41 15.31 -25.04
N ALA A 789 13.15 15.10 -26.13
CA ALA A 789 14.27 15.94 -26.52
C ALA A 789 13.80 17.34 -26.96
N TYR A 790 12.66 17.42 -27.66
CA TYR A 790 12.07 18.67 -28.11
C TYR A 790 11.46 19.46 -26.95
N VAL A 791 10.73 18.79 -26.03
CA VAL A 791 10.22 19.39 -24.77
C VAL A 791 11.36 19.95 -23.94
N ASN A 792 12.45 19.20 -23.80
CA ASN A 792 13.62 19.62 -23.07
C ASN A 792 14.33 20.82 -23.77
N HIS A 793 14.42 20.81 -25.10
CA HIS A 793 14.98 21.93 -25.84
C HIS A 793 14.14 23.18 -25.68
N ALA A 794 12.82 23.10 -25.95
CA ALA A 794 11.91 24.25 -25.94
C ALA A 794 11.78 24.90 -24.55
N PHE A 795 11.69 24.10 -23.51
CA PHE A 795 11.40 24.62 -22.16
C PHE A 795 12.64 24.69 -21.24
N ASN A 796 13.74 24.03 -21.55
CA ASN A 796 14.94 24.05 -20.74
C ASN A 796 16.13 24.61 -21.50
N THR A 797 16.70 23.87 -22.46
CA THR A 797 18.02 24.17 -23.01
C THR A 797 18.09 25.52 -23.73
N SER A 798 17.03 25.88 -24.49
CA SER A 798 17.02 27.14 -25.27
C SER A 798 16.85 28.40 -24.43
N VAL A 799 16.27 28.28 -23.22
CA VAL A 799 15.91 29.41 -22.35
C VAL A 799 16.54 29.34 -20.95
N GLU A 800 17.53 28.45 -20.75
CA GLU A 800 18.06 28.15 -19.42
C GLU A 800 18.60 29.37 -18.70
N ASN A 801 19.43 30.18 -19.37
CA ASN A 801 20.04 31.36 -18.76
C ASN A 801 18.99 32.41 -18.34
N VAL A 802 18.10 32.77 -19.25
CA VAL A 802 17.03 33.74 -18.96
C VAL A 802 16.05 33.26 -17.90
N PHE A 803 15.74 31.96 -17.90
CA PHE A 803 14.90 31.40 -16.88
C PHE A 803 15.58 31.34 -15.50
N GLN A 804 16.85 31.08 -15.42
CA GLN A 804 17.61 31.11 -14.16
C GLN A 804 17.65 32.49 -13.55
N GLU A 805 17.85 33.55 -14.37
CA GLU A 805 17.78 34.92 -13.90
C GLU A 805 16.37 35.28 -13.40
N PHE A 806 15.32 34.95 -14.14
CA PHE A 806 13.95 35.11 -13.70
C PHE A 806 13.72 34.41 -12.34
N LYS A 807 14.12 33.14 -12.23
CA LYS A 807 13.97 32.34 -11.01
C LYS A 807 14.74 32.94 -9.83
N ARG A 808 15.94 33.45 -10.08
CA ARG A 808 16.76 34.13 -9.07
C ARG A 808 16.06 35.39 -8.55
N GLY A 809 15.50 36.23 -9.42
CA GLY A 809 14.73 37.40 -9.06
C GLY A 809 13.48 37.10 -8.25
N PHE A 810 12.70 36.09 -8.67
CA PHE A 810 11.50 35.66 -7.99
C PHE A 810 11.77 35.15 -6.54
N PHE A 811 12.78 34.32 -6.37
CA PHE A 811 13.15 33.78 -5.06
C PHE A 811 13.97 34.73 -4.17
N LEU A 812 14.38 35.88 -4.70
CA LEU A 812 14.92 36.95 -3.88
C LEU A 812 13.82 37.56 -3.00
N VAL A 813 12.61 37.66 -3.53
CA VAL A 813 11.44 38.20 -2.83
C VAL A 813 10.72 37.13 -2.03
N CYS A 814 10.35 36.02 -2.69
CA CYS A 814 9.57 34.90 -2.11
C CYS A 814 10.46 33.84 -1.51
N GLU A 815 10.15 33.36 -0.32
CA GLU A 815 10.86 32.23 0.30
C GLU A 815 10.56 30.94 -0.46
N ARG A 816 11.62 30.27 -0.95
CA ARG A 816 11.50 29.05 -1.76
C ARG A 816 10.71 27.94 -1.07
N ASP A 817 10.95 27.71 0.21
CA ASP A 817 10.27 26.66 0.99
C ASP A 817 8.77 26.91 1.13
N LEU A 818 8.34 28.18 1.15
CA LEU A 818 6.93 28.54 1.23
C LEU A 818 6.24 28.44 -0.13
N VAL A 819 6.96 28.79 -1.21
CA VAL A 819 6.44 28.62 -2.58
C VAL A 819 6.26 27.13 -2.90
N LYS A 820 7.11 26.25 -2.36
CA LYS A 820 6.98 24.79 -2.48
C LYS A 820 5.78 24.19 -1.74
N LEU A 821 5.02 24.97 -0.97
CA LEU A 821 3.72 24.52 -0.44
C LEU A 821 2.69 24.32 -1.56
N PHE A 822 2.81 25.10 -2.64
CA PHE A 822 1.88 25.06 -3.76
C PHE A 822 2.30 23.99 -4.77
N ARG A 823 1.31 23.40 -5.42
CA ARG A 823 1.49 22.65 -6.66
C ARG A 823 1.56 23.63 -7.84
N PRO A 824 2.07 23.22 -8.99
CA PRO A 824 2.18 24.12 -10.14
C PRO A 824 0.86 24.82 -10.50
N LYS A 825 -0.25 24.08 -10.56
CA LYS A 825 -1.57 24.64 -10.83
C LYS A 825 -2.06 25.60 -9.74
N GLU A 826 -1.80 25.25 -8.48
CA GLU A 826 -2.15 26.09 -7.34
C GLU A 826 -1.35 27.39 -7.33
N LEU A 827 -0.04 27.33 -7.65
CA LEU A 827 0.80 28.53 -7.75
C LEU A 827 0.32 29.44 -8.90
N GLN A 828 -0.05 28.85 -10.05
CA GLN A 828 -0.65 29.60 -11.15
C GLN A 828 -1.93 30.31 -10.69
N GLU A 829 -2.85 29.59 -10.04
CA GLU A 829 -4.11 30.15 -9.55
C GLU A 829 -3.89 31.27 -8.51
N VAL A 830 -2.88 31.14 -7.64
CA VAL A 830 -2.55 32.18 -6.65
C VAL A 830 -1.97 33.44 -7.28
N MET A 831 -1.16 33.29 -8.33
CA MET A 831 -0.50 34.42 -9.00
C MET A 831 -1.39 35.11 -10.03
N VAL A 832 -2.15 34.32 -10.78
CA VAL A 832 -2.94 34.81 -11.95
C VAL A 832 -4.42 34.95 -11.61
N GLY A 833 -4.89 34.37 -10.50
CA GLY A 833 -6.30 34.28 -10.14
C GLY A 833 -7.03 33.14 -10.85
N LYS A 834 -8.28 32.93 -10.43
CA LYS A 834 -9.20 31.97 -11.05
C LYS A 834 -10.16 32.67 -12.01
N ASP A 835 -10.53 31.96 -13.07
CA ASP A 835 -11.66 32.37 -13.89
C ASP A 835 -12.91 32.37 -13.01
N PHE A 836 -13.67 33.44 -13.07
CA PHE A 836 -14.92 33.60 -12.34
C PHE A 836 -16.10 33.23 -13.27
N SER A 837 -16.93 32.29 -12.80
CA SER A 837 -18.10 31.82 -13.54
C SER A 837 -19.39 31.82 -12.71
N ASP A 838 -19.32 32.14 -11.42
CA ASP A 838 -20.47 32.13 -10.52
C ASP A 838 -21.08 33.55 -10.41
N TRP A 839 -21.68 34.02 -11.51
CA TRP A 839 -22.27 35.35 -11.58
C TRP A 839 -23.44 35.55 -10.62
N GLU A 840 -24.14 34.47 -10.27
CA GLU A 840 -25.19 34.50 -9.25
C GLU A 840 -24.64 34.92 -7.88
N LYS A 841 -23.45 34.51 -7.56
CA LYS A 841 -22.78 34.88 -6.31
C LYS A 841 -22.38 36.35 -6.28
N LEU A 842 -21.98 36.89 -7.43
CA LEU A 842 -21.72 38.33 -7.56
C LEU A 842 -23.01 39.12 -7.28
N LYS A 843 -24.12 38.71 -7.85
CA LYS A 843 -25.44 39.31 -7.66
C LYS A 843 -25.88 39.27 -6.18
N GLN A 844 -25.73 38.13 -5.51
CA GLN A 844 -26.08 37.93 -4.10
C GLN A 844 -25.20 38.80 -3.16
N ASN A 845 -23.93 39.02 -3.51
CA ASN A 845 -22.98 39.82 -2.70
C ASN A 845 -23.03 41.32 -3.02
N THR A 846 -23.88 41.74 -3.95
CA THR A 846 -24.01 43.17 -4.32
C THR A 846 -24.83 43.93 -3.28
N HIS A 847 -24.32 45.09 -2.89
CA HIS A 847 -24.98 46.02 -1.97
C HIS A 847 -25.44 47.27 -2.72
N TYR A 848 -26.59 47.79 -2.34
CA TYR A 848 -27.18 48.94 -2.98
C TYR A 848 -27.21 50.12 -1.99
N GLU A 849 -26.83 51.31 -2.46
CA GLU A 849 -26.81 52.53 -1.63
C GLU A 849 -27.69 53.61 -2.21
N GLY A 850 -28.17 54.52 -1.32
CA GLY A 850 -28.99 55.66 -1.64
C GLY A 850 -30.38 55.26 -2.07
N GLU A 851 -30.79 55.66 -3.27
CA GLU A 851 -32.11 55.36 -3.83
C GLU A 851 -32.23 53.95 -4.38
N TYR A 852 -31.09 53.22 -4.56
CA TYR A 852 -31.10 51.87 -5.09
C TYR A 852 -31.43 50.82 -4.04
N SER A 853 -32.26 49.85 -4.45
CA SER A 853 -32.55 48.62 -3.74
C SER A 853 -32.59 47.48 -4.74
N ALA A 854 -32.60 46.21 -4.28
CA ALA A 854 -32.70 45.04 -5.14
C ALA A 854 -33.97 45.07 -6.03
N ASP A 855 -35.05 45.67 -5.53
CA ASP A 855 -36.34 45.79 -6.21
C ASP A 855 -36.46 47.07 -7.05
N HIS A 856 -35.45 47.93 -7.08
CA HIS A 856 -35.49 49.16 -7.85
C HIS A 856 -35.51 48.86 -9.38
N PRO A 857 -36.40 49.48 -10.19
CA PRO A 857 -36.55 49.19 -11.61
C PRO A 857 -35.25 49.27 -12.41
N THR A 858 -34.42 50.29 -12.18
CA THR A 858 -33.07 50.37 -12.83
C THR A 858 -32.15 49.23 -12.44
N ILE A 859 -32.21 48.73 -11.21
CA ILE A 859 -31.39 47.58 -10.77
C ILE A 859 -31.88 46.27 -11.38
N GLN A 860 -33.18 46.09 -11.50
CA GLN A 860 -33.75 44.92 -12.20
C GLN A 860 -33.35 44.93 -13.68
N MET A 861 -33.49 46.06 -14.38
CA MET A 861 -33.00 46.23 -15.76
C MET A 861 -31.51 45.99 -15.88
N PHE A 862 -30.71 46.44 -14.92
CA PHE A 862 -29.26 46.23 -14.91
C PHE A 862 -28.92 44.71 -14.87
N TRP A 863 -29.53 43.94 -14.00
CA TRP A 863 -29.26 42.53 -13.95
C TRP A 863 -29.79 41.75 -15.17
N GLU A 864 -30.92 42.17 -15.75
CA GLU A 864 -31.38 41.63 -17.02
C GLU A 864 -30.37 41.87 -18.14
N VAL A 865 -29.86 43.10 -18.28
CA VAL A 865 -28.83 43.44 -19.26
C VAL A 865 -27.54 42.68 -19.00
N PHE A 866 -27.14 42.55 -17.74
CA PHE A 866 -25.95 41.80 -17.34
C PHE A 866 -26.06 40.30 -17.71
N ASP A 867 -27.22 39.69 -17.48
CA ASP A 867 -27.44 38.27 -17.81
C ASP A 867 -27.38 38.00 -19.32
N GLU A 868 -27.73 38.98 -20.15
CA GLU A 868 -27.65 38.95 -21.62
C GLU A 868 -26.22 39.16 -22.17
N LEU A 869 -25.25 39.60 -21.35
CA LEU A 869 -23.86 39.77 -21.76
C LEU A 869 -23.21 38.39 -22.05
N THR A 870 -22.36 38.35 -23.05
CA THR A 870 -21.49 37.19 -23.32
C THR A 870 -20.51 36.98 -22.16
N GLU A 871 -20.03 35.74 -21.99
CA GLU A 871 -19.02 35.41 -20.94
C GLU A 871 -17.79 36.31 -21.01
N ASN A 872 -17.33 36.69 -22.19
CA ASN A 872 -16.22 37.64 -22.35
C ASN A 872 -16.59 39.04 -21.89
N GLN A 873 -17.79 39.53 -22.19
CA GLN A 873 -18.27 40.85 -21.73
C GLN A 873 -18.47 40.87 -20.21
N LYS A 874 -18.91 39.75 -19.59
CA LYS A 874 -18.99 39.61 -18.12
C LYS A 874 -17.61 39.65 -17.47
N LYS A 875 -16.59 39.05 -18.09
CA LYS A 875 -15.20 39.20 -17.63
C LYS A 875 -14.67 40.63 -17.75
N VAL A 876 -14.98 41.31 -18.86
CA VAL A 876 -14.68 42.73 -19.03
C VAL A 876 -15.43 43.59 -17.99
N PHE A 877 -16.67 43.27 -17.67
CA PHE A 877 -17.41 43.93 -16.60
C PHE A 877 -16.74 43.68 -15.22
N LEU A 878 -16.34 42.49 -14.93
CA LEU A 878 -15.62 42.18 -13.67
C LEU A 878 -14.34 43.02 -13.58
N TRP A 879 -13.60 43.12 -14.67
CA TRP A 879 -12.44 43.99 -14.76
C TRP A 879 -12.82 45.46 -14.58
N PHE A 880 -13.89 45.93 -15.22
CA PHE A 880 -14.40 47.29 -15.11
C PHE A 880 -14.72 47.71 -13.67
N VAL A 881 -15.28 46.79 -12.86
CA VAL A 881 -15.69 47.04 -11.48
C VAL A 881 -14.57 46.75 -10.46
N THR A 882 -13.70 45.80 -10.71
CA THR A 882 -12.70 45.32 -9.71
C THR A 882 -11.24 45.66 -10.08
N GLY A 883 -10.98 46.03 -11.33
CA GLY A 883 -9.62 46.14 -11.86
C GLY A 883 -8.97 44.81 -12.22
N PHE A 884 -9.70 43.69 -12.19
CA PHE A 884 -9.20 42.36 -12.55
C PHE A 884 -10.22 41.56 -13.36
N ASP A 885 -9.79 40.94 -14.44
CA ASP A 885 -10.58 40.01 -15.25
C ASP A 885 -10.72 38.62 -14.61
N ARG A 886 -10.03 38.40 -13.51
CA ARG A 886 -9.97 37.18 -12.71
C ARG A 886 -10.12 37.51 -11.22
N VAL A 887 -10.44 36.49 -10.42
CA VAL A 887 -10.73 36.67 -8.99
C VAL A 887 -9.60 36.06 -8.14
N PRO A 888 -9.08 36.79 -7.15
CA PRO A 888 -8.16 36.22 -6.16
C PRO A 888 -8.80 35.12 -5.36
N ILE A 889 -8.04 34.07 -5.06
CA ILE A 889 -8.56 32.81 -4.45
C ILE A 889 -9.21 33.04 -3.08
N LEU A 890 -8.67 33.93 -2.26
CA LEU A 890 -9.20 34.21 -0.92
C LEU A 890 -10.33 35.24 -0.89
N ASP A 891 -10.52 35.95 -1.98
CA ASP A 891 -11.44 37.10 -2.01
C ASP A 891 -12.75 36.82 -2.77
N MET A 892 -12.99 35.59 -3.23
CA MET A 892 -14.23 35.22 -3.90
C MET A 892 -15.49 35.51 -3.05
N ASP A 893 -15.40 35.33 -1.73
CA ASP A 893 -16.48 35.66 -0.79
C ASP A 893 -16.48 37.13 -0.38
N LYS A 894 -15.51 37.89 -0.84
CA LYS A 894 -15.31 39.29 -0.45
C LYS A 894 -15.54 40.29 -1.59
N ILE A 895 -15.81 39.84 -2.83
CA ILE A 895 -16.23 40.72 -3.89
C ILE A 895 -17.64 41.19 -3.54
N LYS A 896 -17.69 42.35 -2.88
CA LYS A 896 -18.92 43.05 -2.54
C LYS A 896 -19.01 44.24 -3.45
N MET A 897 -19.68 44.07 -4.60
CA MET A 897 -19.95 45.19 -5.46
C MET A 897 -20.97 46.10 -4.79
N GLN A 898 -20.71 47.41 -4.79
CA GLN A 898 -21.58 48.42 -4.28
C GLN A 898 -22.13 49.23 -5.45
N VAL A 899 -23.45 49.31 -5.56
CA VAL A 899 -24.09 50.08 -6.63
C VAL A 899 -24.79 51.28 -6.02
N LYS A 900 -24.45 52.47 -6.51
CA LYS A 900 -25.07 53.74 -6.13
C LYS A 900 -25.49 54.56 -7.33
N VAL A 901 -26.41 55.52 -7.14
CA VAL A 901 -26.82 56.41 -8.19
C VAL A 901 -25.66 57.33 -8.58
N LYS A 902 -25.41 57.47 -9.86
CA LYS A 902 -24.45 58.43 -10.37
C LYS A 902 -25.01 59.85 -10.17
N GLU A 903 -24.22 60.71 -9.52
CA GLU A 903 -24.56 62.13 -9.44
C GLU A 903 -24.35 62.83 -10.80
N VAL A 904 -25.36 63.52 -11.32
CA VAL A 904 -25.36 64.25 -12.58
C VAL A 904 -25.78 65.67 -12.35
N GLU A 905 -25.21 66.58 -13.13
CA GLU A 905 -25.51 68.04 -12.98
C GLU A 905 -26.91 68.36 -13.50
N ASP A 906 -27.41 67.63 -14.46
CA ASP A 906 -28.76 67.75 -15.00
C ASP A 906 -29.51 66.40 -14.84
N LEU A 907 -30.83 66.40 -14.78
CA LEU A 907 -31.66 65.22 -14.59
C LEU A 907 -31.74 64.29 -15.85
N SER A 908 -30.82 64.44 -16.82
CA SER A 908 -30.79 63.69 -18.09
C SER A 908 -29.92 62.43 -17.97
N TYR A 909 -30.25 61.50 -17.06
CA TYR A 909 -29.45 60.28 -16.77
C TYR A 909 -29.15 59.40 -18.00
N ASP A 910 -29.98 59.42 -19.03
CA ASP A 910 -29.81 58.63 -20.27
C ASP A 910 -28.60 59.06 -21.13
N LEU A 911 -28.06 60.25 -20.88
CA LEU A 911 -26.87 60.75 -21.59
C LEU A 911 -25.56 60.26 -21.00
N TYR A 912 -25.56 59.85 -19.75
CA TYR A 912 -24.33 59.53 -19.01
C TYR A 912 -23.99 58.03 -19.08
N TYR A 913 -22.71 57.72 -18.97
CA TYR A 913 -22.20 56.33 -18.86
C TYR A 913 -22.09 55.90 -17.42
N PRO A 914 -22.18 54.56 -17.14
CA PRO A 914 -21.84 54.05 -15.83
C PRO A 914 -20.34 54.28 -15.56
N GLU A 915 -19.99 54.63 -14.32
CA GLU A 915 -18.62 54.85 -13.85
C GLU A 915 -18.27 53.89 -12.73
N THR A 916 -17.01 53.58 -12.54
CA THR A 916 -16.57 52.66 -11.49
C THR A 916 -15.40 53.23 -10.70
N HIS A 917 -15.43 52.92 -9.40
CA HIS A 917 -14.28 53.12 -8.53
C HIS A 917 -13.73 51.75 -8.15
N THR A 918 -12.84 51.22 -8.96
CA THR A 918 -12.26 49.88 -8.86
C THR A 918 -11.66 49.57 -7.50
N CYS A 919 -11.17 50.57 -6.82
CA CYS A 919 -10.58 50.55 -5.49
C CYS A 919 -11.54 50.10 -4.39
N TYR A 920 -12.78 50.52 -4.51
CA TYR A 920 -13.85 50.24 -3.54
C TYR A 920 -14.89 49.28 -4.09
N THR A 921 -14.71 48.85 -5.35
CA THR A 921 -15.67 47.94 -6.06
C THR A 921 -17.05 48.64 -6.15
N ILE A 922 -17.07 49.96 -6.44
CA ILE A 922 -18.27 50.75 -6.55
C ILE A 922 -18.64 50.93 -8.01
N LEU A 923 -19.89 50.68 -8.35
CA LEU A 923 -20.51 51.00 -9.64
C LEU A 923 -21.45 52.17 -9.44
N GLU A 924 -21.15 53.30 -10.06
CA GLU A 924 -22.04 54.44 -10.18
C GLU A 924 -22.90 54.29 -11.44
N LEU A 925 -24.17 53.95 -11.23
CA LEU A 925 -25.10 53.66 -12.30
C LEU A 925 -26.11 54.82 -12.46
N PRO A 926 -26.28 55.41 -13.66
CA PRO A 926 -27.32 56.42 -13.90
C PRO A 926 -28.74 55.79 -13.79
N LEU A 927 -29.74 56.62 -13.45
CA LEU A 927 -31.16 56.26 -13.44
C LEU A 927 -31.72 56.16 -14.86
N TYR A 928 -31.32 55.13 -15.62
CA TYR A 928 -31.75 54.95 -17.01
C TYR A 928 -33.25 54.76 -17.13
N SER A 929 -33.86 55.40 -18.15
CA SER A 929 -35.30 55.33 -18.42
C SER A 929 -35.73 54.06 -19.13
N ALA A 930 -34.83 53.39 -19.87
CA ALA A 930 -35.14 52.19 -20.67
C ALA A 930 -33.98 51.20 -20.72
N LYS A 931 -34.28 49.90 -20.84
CA LYS A 931 -33.34 48.78 -20.92
C LYS A 931 -32.36 48.89 -22.08
N GLU A 932 -32.85 49.30 -23.25
CA GLU A 932 -32.10 49.43 -24.49
C GLU A 932 -31.02 50.54 -24.38
N ILE A 933 -31.32 51.62 -23.66
CA ILE A 933 -30.38 52.71 -23.39
C ILE A 933 -29.29 52.18 -22.45
N MET A 934 -29.70 51.53 -21.36
CA MET A 934 -28.75 50.92 -20.41
C MET A 934 -27.82 49.91 -21.10
N GLN A 935 -28.37 49.00 -21.93
CA GLN A 935 -27.59 48.01 -22.68
C GLN A 935 -26.57 48.69 -23.61
N THR A 936 -26.99 49.72 -24.36
CA THR A 936 -26.09 50.48 -25.22
C THR A 936 -24.98 51.14 -24.42
N LYS A 937 -25.34 51.88 -23.36
CA LYS A 937 -24.39 52.63 -22.53
C LYS A 937 -23.42 51.74 -21.77
N LEU A 938 -23.91 50.60 -21.22
CA LEU A 938 -23.05 49.64 -20.55
C LEU A 938 -22.10 48.95 -21.55
N THR A 939 -22.59 48.52 -22.72
CA THR A 939 -21.75 47.87 -23.73
C THR A 939 -20.68 48.82 -24.28
N GLU A 940 -21.04 50.09 -24.54
CA GLU A 940 -20.10 51.15 -24.96
C GLU A 940 -19.05 51.43 -23.87
N ALA A 941 -19.47 51.52 -22.58
CA ALA A 941 -18.53 51.69 -21.45
C ALA A 941 -17.56 50.56 -21.36
N LEU A 942 -18.04 49.32 -21.51
CA LEU A 942 -17.17 48.09 -21.51
C LEU A 942 -16.23 48.03 -22.72
N SER A 943 -16.66 48.53 -23.90
CA SER A 943 -15.85 48.50 -25.13
C SER A 943 -14.79 49.61 -25.17
N ASN A 944 -15.07 50.79 -24.59
CA ASN A 944 -14.23 51.97 -24.62
C ASN A 944 -13.35 52.13 -23.37
N ASN A 945 -13.13 51.11 -22.65
CA ASN A 945 -12.58 51.02 -21.29
C ASN A 945 -11.15 51.59 -21.09
N LYS A 946 -10.42 51.96 -22.17
CA LYS A 946 -9.10 52.59 -22.09
C LYS A 946 -9.08 54.04 -21.58
N TRP A 947 -10.24 54.69 -21.44
CA TRP A 947 -10.35 56.14 -21.19
C TRP A 947 -11.21 56.58 -20.00
N ILE A 948 -11.82 55.66 -19.22
CA ILE A 948 -12.75 56.05 -18.15
C ILE A 948 -12.19 55.65 -16.75
N HIS A 949 -10.94 55.99 -16.49
CA HIS A 949 -10.38 56.00 -15.13
C HIS A 949 -10.11 57.43 -14.72
N LYS A 950 -10.94 58.03 -13.88
CA LYS A 950 -10.63 59.23 -13.10
C LYS A 950 -9.93 58.89 -11.79
#